data_23261986291811bb6672adc92c11386f
#
_entry.id   23261986291811bb6672adc92c11386f
#
_cell.length_a   1.000
_cell.length_b   1.000
_cell.length_c   1.000
_cell.angle_alpha   90.00
_cell.angle_beta   90.00
_cell.angle_gamma   90.00
#
_symmetry.space_group_name_H-M   'P 1'
#
loop_
_entity.id
_entity.type
_entity.pdbx_description
1 polymer ?
#
loop_
_entity_poly.entity_id
_entity_poly.type
_entity_poly.pdbx_seq_one_letter_code
_entity_poly.pdbx_strand_id
1 'polypeptide(L)'
;MARLLYRLGKSSAAHAWAVILVWLAVLALAVGGVAVSGVHLSNAITIPGTETQNLADKLKAEMPEANQGTGRVVFYTEDGSEFTQAQRDGIEDALKATEDVSGVDSTVNPFERQQQLDDGRQQLEDGRQKLEQGEKQMAQLQKSLPPGVSPEQVLQQQGIDPNQLEQQKAQLEQGEQSYERMGDYRVVSEDQNSAISVVNFTQEQNAVEADTKTAVMDAVRAHPVDGVGVEFSQEIAQDITALLGPSEIIGVVVAGLVLLIMLRALVPAALPVLTALLGVAVATCITLSFSGAVDMMSVTPMLGVMLGLAVGIDYSLFVLNRHRQQLRRGVEVRESIGLAVGTSGTAVFFAALTVMVALVALNVTGIPFLGLMGTTAGLAVLVALLLTLTLTPALLSLAGRRVLPKKQRNAAPHEESIDEHNVPLHLRHPWITTLACAAVLIVLAIPAQSMRLGLPDASIEAEDSTQYKAYQRIAEDFGAGENGPIAVVVDLPEGLSKAEAQEKINVVSDQLAAQEDVANVLPGQLTDDRATGVIQVIPESGPAEAATEELVGSIRDLNGDLESQEDVHVGVAGTTAANIDVSQLLGEKLPLYLGVVMLISLLLLLMVFRSVLVPVIATLGFLLSALASLGAVVAVYQWGWGGALFGVHDPGPILSFLPTLMVGILFGLAMDYQPVSYTHLTLPTTRLVCRYRWSPCH
;
A
#
# COMPACT_ATOMS: atom_id res chain seq x y z
N MET A 1 -17.16 -6.55 -37.26
CA MET A 1 -15.94 -6.57 -36.44
C MET A 1 -14.96 -7.64 -36.89
N ALA A 2 -15.26 -8.93 -36.89
CA ALA A 2 -14.35 -10.02 -37.32
C ALA A 2 -13.70 -9.83 -38.69
N ARG A 3 -14.47 -9.32 -39.72
CA ARG A 3 -13.90 -9.01 -41.04
C ARG A 3 -12.86 -7.86 -41.02
N LEU A 4 -13.07 -6.89 -40.15
CA LEU A 4 -12.15 -5.77 -39.99
C LEU A 4 -10.84 -6.25 -39.32
N LEU A 5 -10.93 -7.02 -38.25
CA LEU A 5 -9.78 -7.62 -37.56
C LEU A 5 -9.03 -8.61 -38.47
N TYR A 6 -9.74 -9.40 -39.27
CA TYR A 6 -9.14 -10.26 -40.29
C TYR A 6 -8.29 -9.44 -41.28
N ARG A 7 -8.84 -8.32 -41.81
CA ARG A 7 -8.12 -7.42 -42.74
C ARG A 7 -6.91 -6.78 -42.05
N LEU A 8 -7.06 -6.35 -40.78
CA LEU A 8 -5.99 -5.77 -39.98
C LEU A 8 -4.85 -6.77 -39.82
N GLY A 9 -5.14 -7.99 -39.39
CA GLY A 9 -4.13 -9.06 -39.23
C GLY A 9 -3.41 -9.41 -40.53
N LYS A 10 -4.15 -9.48 -41.65
CA LYS A 10 -3.56 -9.73 -42.98
C LYS A 10 -2.68 -8.56 -43.47
N SER A 11 -3.10 -7.32 -43.21
CA SER A 11 -2.33 -6.12 -43.55
C SER A 11 -1.05 -6.04 -42.70
N SER A 12 -1.14 -6.27 -41.38
CA SER A 12 0.00 -6.27 -40.48
C SER A 12 1.00 -7.36 -40.86
N ALA A 13 0.53 -8.55 -41.24
CA ALA A 13 1.37 -9.64 -41.72
C ALA A 13 2.04 -9.30 -43.08
N ALA A 14 1.39 -8.53 -43.96
CA ALA A 14 1.96 -8.12 -45.26
C ALA A 14 3.02 -7.03 -45.09
N HIS A 15 2.88 -6.12 -44.14
CA HIS A 15 3.78 -4.98 -43.91
C HIS A 15 4.49 -5.12 -42.54
N ALA A 16 5.01 -6.32 -42.22
CA ALA A 16 5.56 -6.65 -40.90
C ALA A 16 6.64 -5.65 -40.43
N TRP A 17 7.58 -5.30 -41.28
CA TRP A 17 8.64 -4.34 -40.94
C TRP A 17 8.11 -2.94 -40.64
N ALA A 18 7.13 -2.46 -41.41
CA ALA A 18 6.51 -1.17 -41.15
C ALA A 18 5.81 -1.14 -39.75
N VAL A 19 5.10 -2.20 -39.40
CA VAL A 19 4.45 -2.31 -38.09
C VAL A 19 5.48 -2.31 -36.94
N ILE A 20 6.59 -3.06 -37.09
CA ILE A 20 7.68 -3.08 -36.11
C ILE A 20 8.30 -1.67 -35.98
N LEU A 21 8.59 -0.99 -37.06
CA LEU A 21 9.16 0.36 -37.05
C LEU A 21 8.21 1.37 -36.38
N VAL A 22 6.89 1.28 -36.63
CA VAL A 22 5.90 2.14 -35.99
C VAL A 22 5.94 1.95 -34.50
N TRP A 23 5.95 0.70 -33.97
CA TRP A 23 5.99 0.45 -32.55
C TRP A 23 7.31 0.85 -31.89
N LEU A 24 8.44 0.71 -32.58
CA LEU A 24 9.74 1.24 -32.15
C LEU A 24 9.73 2.77 -32.08
N ALA A 25 9.08 3.43 -33.04
CA ALA A 25 8.92 4.89 -33.06
C ALA A 25 8.02 5.35 -31.90
N VAL A 26 6.91 4.62 -31.61
CA VAL A 26 6.04 4.87 -30.44
C VAL A 26 6.83 4.74 -29.14
N LEU A 27 7.65 3.67 -29.00
CA LEU A 27 8.52 3.51 -27.84
C LEU A 27 9.53 4.66 -27.72
N ALA A 28 10.19 5.04 -28.82
CA ALA A 28 11.15 6.14 -28.80
C ALA A 28 10.50 7.48 -28.40
N LEU A 29 9.28 7.74 -28.87
CA LEU A 29 8.50 8.92 -28.47
C LEU A 29 8.12 8.88 -26.99
N ALA A 30 7.70 7.71 -26.47
CA ALA A 30 7.35 7.54 -25.05
C ALA A 30 8.59 7.72 -24.14
N VAL A 31 9.74 7.15 -24.52
CA VAL A 31 11.02 7.37 -23.81
C VAL A 31 11.45 8.83 -23.88
N GLY A 32 11.29 9.48 -25.03
CA GLY A 32 11.54 10.91 -25.18
C GLY A 32 10.64 11.76 -24.28
N GLY A 33 9.39 11.37 -24.11
CA GLY A 33 8.46 11.99 -23.17
C GLY A 33 8.98 11.95 -21.72
N VAL A 34 9.41 10.78 -21.27
CA VAL A 34 10.00 10.61 -19.91
C VAL A 34 11.26 11.46 -19.74
N ALA A 35 12.13 11.50 -20.77
CA ALA A 35 13.36 12.29 -20.71
C ALA A 35 13.10 13.80 -20.60
N VAL A 36 11.98 14.29 -21.11
CA VAL A 36 11.59 15.70 -21.05
C VAL A 36 10.85 16.04 -19.75
N SER A 37 9.92 15.17 -19.31
CA SER A 37 9.10 15.45 -18.13
C SER A 37 9.82 15.14 -16.81
N GLY A 38 10.86 14.29 -16.81
CA GLY A 38 11.41 13.70 -15.60
C GLY A 38 10.49 12.60 -15.03
N VAL A 39 10.94 11.97 -13.96
CA VAL A 39 10.13 10.99 -13.19
C VAL A 39 9.88 11.57 -11.82
N HIS A 40 8.62 11.83 -11.52
CA HIS A 40 8.16 12.35 -10.23
C HIS A 40 7.16 11.35 -9.65
N LEU A 41 7.59 10.58 -8.66
CA LEU A 41 6.76 9.61 -7.96
C LEU A 41 6.69 9.98 -6.48
N SER A 42 5.53 9.86 -5.90
CA SER A 42 5.26 10.09 -4.48
C SER A 42 4.93 8.79 -3.78
N ASN A 43 5.18 8.73 -2.48
CA ASN A 43 4.70 7.65 -1.61
C ASN A 43 3.54 8.05 -0.73
N ALA A 44 3.17 9.32 -0.76
CA ALA A 44 2.06 9.81 0.03
C ALA A 44 0.76 9.17 -0.47
N ILE A 45 0.08 8.48 0.43
CA ILE A 45 -1.31 8.11 0.23
C ILE A 45 -2.14 9.27 0.78
N THR A 46 -2.40 10.27 -0.07
CA THR A 46 -3.24 11.40 0.29
C THR A 46 -4.64 11.22 -0.29
N ILE A 47 -5.65 11.43 0.53
CA ILE A 47 -7.04 11.47 0.08
C ILE A 47 -7.62 12.85 0.42
N PRO A 48 -7.73 13.73 -0.57
CA PRO A 48 -8.30 15.06 -0.35
C PRO A 48 -9.69 14.99 0.26
N GLY A 49 -9.92 15.75 1.32
CA GLY A 49 -11.21 15.86 1.99
C GLY A 49 -11.42 14.91 3.18
N THR A 50 -10.42 14.09 3.53
CA THR A 50 -10.41 13.41 4.84
C THR A 50 -10.07 14.41 5.94
N GLU A 51 -10.54 14.13 7.17
CA GLU A 51 -10.23 14.95 8.34
C GLU A 51 -8.72 15.04 8.55
N THR A 52 -8.03 13.91 8.53
CA THR A 52 -6.58 13.82 8.73
C THR A 52 -5.80 14.65 7.71
N GLN A 53 -6.23 14.65 6.42
CA GLN A 53 -5.57 15.47 5.39
C GLN A 53 -5.81 16.96 5.61
N ASN A 54 -7.04 17.37 5.97
CA ASN A 54 -7.35 18.77 6.25
C ASN A 54 -6.54 19.29 7.45
N LEU A 55 -6.37 18.46 8.49
CA LEU A 55 -5.55 18.79 9.66
C LEU A 55 -4.05 18.84 9.31
N ALA A 56 -3.56 17.93 8.48
CA ALA A 56 -2.18 17.97 8.00
C ALA A 56 -1.90 19.25 7.19
N ASP A 57 -2.83 19.64 6.31
CA ASP A 57 -2.72 20.90 5.54
C ASP A 57 -2.75 22.14 6.45
N LYS A 58 -3.54 22.11 7.52
CA LYS A 58 -3.58 23.14 8.55
C LYS A 58 -2.26 23.24 9.32
N LEU A 59 -1.77 22.09 9.82
CA LEU A 59 -0.49 22.05 10.54
C LEU A 59 0.67 22.54 9.67
N LYS A 60 0.67 22.20 8.39
CA LYS A 60 1.65 22.70 7.43
C LYS A 60 1.67 24.22 7.33
N ALA A 61 0.49 24.86 7.41
CA ALA A 61 0.36 26.31 7.32
C ALA A 61 0.72 27.03 8.64
N GLU A 62 0.38 26.43 9.78
CA GLU A 62 0.48 27.05 11.11
C GLU A 62 1.76 26.63 11.88
N MET A 63 2.25 25.40 11.64
CA MET A 63 3.45 24.83 12.29
C MET A 63 4.34 24.13 11.24
N PRO A 64 5.02 24.85 10.35
CA PRO A 64 5.83 24.23 9.28
C PRO A 64 6.91 23.28 9.81
N GLU A 65 7.49 23.57 10.98
CA GLU A 65 8.51 22.73 11.62
C GLU A 65 7.94 21.38 12.09
N ALA A 66 6.68 21.35 12.54
CA ALA A 66 6.02 20.11 12.96
C ALA A 66 5.63 19.20 11.78
N ASN A 67 5.65 19.72 10.56
CA ASN A 67 5.33 18.96 9.34
C ASN A 67 6.57 18.51 8.55
N GLN A 68 7.76 18.73 9.09
CA GLN A 68 9.00 18.21 8.50
C GLN A 68 9.03 16.68 8.54
N GLY A 69 9.66 16.09 7.53
CA GLY A 69 9.88 14.65 7.50
C GLY A 69 10.82 14.22 8.62
N THR A 70 10.53 13.11 9.23
CA THR A 70 11.36 12.52 10.27
C THR A 70 11.67 11.07 9.95
N GLY A 71 12.82 10.58 10.41
CA GLY A 71 13.15 9.17 10.34
C GLY A 71 13.88 8.75 11.60
N ARG A 72 13.75 7.49 11.98
CA ARG A 72 14.37 6.96 13.20
C ARG A 72 15.57 6.11 12.87
N VAL A 73 16.61 6.26 13.69
CA VAL A 73 17.82 5.41 13.68
C VAL A 73 17.90 4.73 15.04
N VAL A 74 17.92 3.41 15.05
CA VAL A 74 17.97 2.59 16.26
C VAL A 74 19.40 2.07 16.43
N PHE A 75 20.06 2.47 17.50
CA PHE A 75 21.35 1.96 17.90
C PHE A 75 21.16 0.92 19.01
N TYR A 76 21.93 -0.15 18.98
CA TYR A 76 21.87 -1.17 20.02
C TYR A 76 23.23 -1.86 20.23
N THR A 77 23.49 -2.32 21.44
CA THR A 77 24.69 -3.11 21.73
C THR A 77 24.49 -4.54 21.25
N GLU A 78 25.47 -5.09 20.52
CA GLU A 78 25.38 -6.44 19.96
C GLU A 78 25.39 -7.55 21.03
N ASP A 79 26.00 -7.28 22.18
CA ASP A 79 26.08 -8.22 23.31
C ASP A 79 25.00 -8.02 24.39
N GLY A 80 24.08 -7.05 24.19
CA GLY A 80 23.01 -6.72 25.12
C GLY A 80 23.48 -6.03 26.41
N SER A 81 24.74 -5.57 26.49
CA SER A 81 25.25 -4.80 27.63
C SER A 81 24.84 -3.32 27.56
N GLU A 82 24.92 -2.61 28.67
CA GLU A 82 24.70 -1.16 28.71
C GLU A 82 25.73 -0.43 27.81
N PHE A 83 25.27 0.66 27.15
CA PHE A 83 26.17 1.52 26.35
C PHE A 83 27.30 2.10 27.20
N THR A 84 28.52 1.85 26.80
CA THR A 84 29.72 2.51 27.36
C THR A 84 29.81 3.97 26.93
N GLN A 85 30.55 4.81 27.67
CA GLN A 85 30.74 6.22 27.28
C GLN A 85 31.37 6.35 25.89
N ALA A 86 32.34 5.49 25.55
CA ALA A 86 32.98 5.51 24.23
C ALA A 86 31.99 5.19 23.09
N GLN A 87 31.00 4.31 23.33
CA GLN A 87 29.93 4.02 22.36
C GLN A 87 28.95 5.19 22.23
N ARG A 88 28.61 5.85 23.35
CA ARG A 88 27.76 7.05 23.33
C ARG A 88 28.41 8.19 22.53
N ASP A 89 29.71 8.45 22.79
CA ASP A 89 30.48 9.45 22.06
C ASP A 89 30.59 9.12 20.56
N GLY A 90 30.79 7.83 20.22
CA GLY A 90 30.79 7.38 18.82
C GLY A 90 29.45 7.51 18.10
N ILE A 91 28.33 7.27 18.79
CA ILE A 91 26.99 7.50 18.27
C ILE A 91 26.76 9.00 18.03
N GLU A 92 27.19 9.85 18.95
CA GLU A 92 27.10 11.31 18.78
C GLU A 92 27.89 11.78 17.55
N ASP A 93 29.10 11.26 17.34
CA ASP A 93 29.91 11.58 16.16
C ASP A 93 29.22 11.12 14.84
N ALA A 94 28.60 9.95 14.84
CA ALA A 94 27.83 9.44 13.69
C ALA A 94 26.61 10.32 13.39
N LEU A 95 25.91 10.79 14.42
CA LEU A 95 24.75 11.70 14.28
C LEU A 95 25.18 13.08 13.77
N LYS A 96 26.29 13.65 14.28
CA LYS A 96 26.85 14.91 13.76
C LYS A 96 27.24 14.82 12.30
N ALA A 97 27.84 13.68 11.88
CA ALA A 97 28.16 13.47 10.47
C ALA A 97 26.90 13.36 9.59
N THR A 98 25.79 12.93 10.17
CA THR A 98 24.49 12.87 9.48
C THR A 98 23.88 14.27 9.26
N GLU A 99 24.11 15.22 10.14
CA GLU A 99 23.70 16.63 9.99
C GLU A 99 24.36 17.33 8.79
N ASP A 100 25.57 16.88 8.41
CA ASP A 100 26.27 17.40 7.22
C ASP A 100 25.65 16.92 5.89
N VAL A 101 24.70 15.98 5.94
CA VAL A 101 24.02 15.47 4.73
C VAL A 101 23.02 16.51 4.23
N SER A 102 23.14 16.84 2.93
CA SER A 102 22.18 17.77 2.28
C SER A 102 20.74 17.25 2.38
N GLY A 103 19.84 18.06 2.93
CA GLY A 103 18.43 17.69 3.14
C GLY A 103 18.12 17.23 4.56
N VAL A 104 19.11 17.11 5.44
CA VAL A 104 18.93 16.94 6.89
C VAL A 104 18.93 18.32 7.53
N ASP A 105 18.01 18.55 8.46
CA ASP A 105 17.90 19.78 9.27
C ASP A 105 18.64 19.61 10.59
N SER A 106 18.37 18.52 11.31
CA SER A 106 18.96 18.24 12.62
C SER A 106 18.86 16.75 12.96
N THR A 107 19.66 16.33 13.93
CA THR A 107 19.55 15.01 14.55
C THR A 107 19.31 15.16 16.06
N VAL A 108 18.58 14.21 16.66
CA VAL A 108 18.34 14.19 18.09
C VAL A 108 19.26 13.15 18.74
N ASN A 109 20.20 13.60 19.58
CA ASN A 109 21.02 12.70 20.37
C ASN A 109 20.16 12.03 21.46
N PRO A 110 20.00 10.69 21.44
CA PRO A 110 19.10 10.00 22.36
C PRO A 110 19.58 10.09 23.82
N PHE A 111 20.87 10.12 24.08
CA PHE A 111 21.40 10.18 25.44
C PHE A 111 21.22 11.55 26.06
N GLU A 112 21.41 12.65 25.30
CA GLU A 112 21.12 14.00 25.78
C GLU A 112 19.63 14.19 26.02
N ARG A 113 18.79 13.64 25.12
CA ARG A 113 17.33 13.72 25.26
C ARG A 113 16.86 12.94 26.49
N GLN A 114 17.38 11.74 26.73
CA GLN A 114 17.07 10.95 27.92
C GLN A 114 17.51 11.67 29.19
N GLN A 115 18.70 12.24 29.20
CA GLN A 115 19.17 13.03 30.34
C GLN A 115 18.25 14.22 30.65
N GLN A 116 17.77 14.94 29.61
CA GLN A 116 16.81 16.03 29.80
C GLN A 116 15.51 15.55 30.44
N LEU A 117 15.01 14.37 30.04
CA LEU A 117 13.82 13.76 30.63
C LEU A 117 14.05 13.40 32.11
N ASP A 118 15.19 12.80 32.41
CA ASP A 118 15.54 12.39 33.77
C ASP A 118 15.80 13.58 34.68
N ASP A 119 16.51 14.59 34.20
CA ASP A 119 16.75 15.85 34.96
C ASP A 119 15.41 16.58 35.24
N GLY A 120 14.49 16.56 34.28
CA GLY A 120 13.15 17.12 34.45
C GLY A 120 12.36 16.40 35.57
N ARG A 121 12.35 15.07 35.57
CA ARG A 121 11.74 14.26 36.63
C ARG A 121 12.35 14.57 38.00
N GLN A 122 13.66 14.62 38.06
CA GLN A 122 14.37 14.94 39.31
C GLN A 122 14.07 16.35 39.83
N GLN A 123 14.01 17.34 38.94
CA GLN A 123 13.64 18.72 39.30
C GLN A 123 12.25 18.82 39.90
N LEU A 124 11.27 18.06 39.37
CA LEU A 124 9.92 18.03 39.91
C LEU A 124 9.92 17.35 41.30
N GLU A 125 10.62 16.25 41.47
CA GLU A 125 10.72 15.58 42.77
C GLU A 125 11.38 16.47 43.82
N ASP A 126 12.48 17.14 43.49
CA ASP A 126 13.13 18.14 44.34
C ASP A 126 12.19 19.31 44.66
N GLY A 127 11.44 19.77 43.67
CA GLY A 127 10.41 20.80 43.84
C GLY A 127 9.34 20.39 44.84
N ARG A 128 8.80 19.16 44.70
CA ARG A 128 7.81 18.57 45.61
C ARG A 128 8.35 18.47 47.04
N GLN A 129 9.54 17.97 47.22
CA GLN A 129 10.18 17.87 48.53
C GLN A 129 10.34 19.25 49.22
N LYS A 130 10.75 20.27 48.42
CA LYS A 130 10.87 21.64 48.93
C LYS A 130 9.50 22.24 49.31
N LEU A 131 8.47 21.97 48.48
CA LEU A 131 7.11 22.43 48.78
C LEU A 131 6.57 21.79 50.04
N GLU A 132 6.73 20.47 50.17
CA GLU A 132 6.30 19.70 51.38
C GLU A 132 7.02 20.19 52.65
N GLN A 133 8.31 20.49 52.54
CA GLN A 133 9.07 21.11 53.66
C GLN A 133 8.54 22.48 54.00
N GLY A 134 8.24 23.30 52.99
CA GLY A 134 7.66 24.63 53.14
C GLY A 134 6.27 24.59 53.81
N GLU A 135 5.40 23.66 53.37
CA GLU A 135 4.09 23.46 53.97
C GLU A 135 4.18 22.98 55.43
N LYS A 136 5.11 22.08 55.75
CA LYS A 136 5.38 21.64 57.14
C LYS A 136 5.85 22.80 58.01
N GLN A 137 6.73 23.67 57.47
CA GLN A 137 7.20 24.85 58.17
C GLN A 137 6.05 25.87 58.39
N MET A 138 5.21 26.08 57.37
CA MET A 138 4.02 26.92 57.46
C MET A 138 3.03 26.40 58.49
N ALA A 139 2.75 25.11 58.52
CA ALA A 139 1.88 24.48 59.52
C ALA A 139 2.41 24.60 60.96
N GLN A 140 3.73 24.59 61.13
CA GLN A 140 4.39 24.83 62.41
C GLN A 140 4.31 26.30 62.83
N LEU A 141 4.56 27.23 61.91
CA LEU A 141 4.39 28.67 62.14
C LEU A 141 2.95 29.01 62.53
N GLN A 142 1.98 28.49 61.79
CA GLN A 142 0.56 28.67 62.05
C GLN A 142 0.15 28.25 63.48
N LYS A 143 0.75 27.16 63.99
CA LYS A 143 0.50 26.69 65.35
C LYS A 143 1.18 27.58 66.42
N SER A 144 2.18 28.34 66.10
CA SER A 144 2.97 29.21 67.01
C SER A 144 2.56 30.67 66.96
N LEU A 145 1.66 31.07 66.04
CA LEU A 145 1.21 32.45 65.90
C LEU A 145 0.22 32.89 66.98
N PRO A 146 0.33 34.13 67.52
CA PRO A 146 -0.65 34.69 68.45
C PRO A 146 -2.01 34.87 67.75
N PRO A 147 -3.14 34.80 68.52
CA PRO A 147 -4.46 35.05 67.95
C PRO A 147 -4.58 36.41 67.29
N GLY A 148 -4.89 36.44 66.01
CA GLY A 148 -5.10 37.69 65.21
C GLY A 148 -4.01 38.05 64.22
N VAL A 149 -2.96 37.25 64.09
CA VAL A 149 -1.92 37.41 63.06
C VAL A 149 -2.13 36.39 61.95
N SER A 150 -2.35 36.84 60.71
CA SER A 150 -2.48 35.91 59.57
C SER A 150 -1.08 35.37 59.12
N PRO A 151 -0.98 34.11 58.73
CA PRO A 151 0.26 33.52 58.19
C PRO A 151 0.83 34.32 57.02
N GLU A 152 -0.04 34.87 56.17
CA GLU A 152 0.31 35.70 55.00
C GLU A 152 1.05 37.00 55.39
N GLN A 153 0.69 37.66 56.50
CA GLN A 153 1.39 38.84 56.96
C GLN A 153 2.82 38.55 57.46
N VAL A 154 3.04 37.34 58.02
CA VAL A 154 4.36 36.94 58.46
C VAL A 154 5.26 36.54 57.28
N LEU A 155 4.68 35.90 56.26
CA LEU A 155 5.39 35.61 55.01
C LEU A 155 5.83 36.87 54.28
N GLN A 156 4.94 37.86 54.16
CA GLN A 156 5.27 39.17 53.59
C GLN A 156 6.38 39.90 54.35
N GLN A 157 6.41 39.81 55.68
CA GLN A 157 7.48 40.38 56.50
C GLN A 157 8.83 39.64 56.29
N GLN A 158 8.81 38.38 55.91
CA GLN A 158 9.99 37.57 55.58
C GLN A 158 10.41 37.69 54.11
N GLY A 159 9.71 38.49 53.31
CA GLY A 159 9.99 38.71 51.91
C GLY A 159 9.51 37.61 50.96
N ILE A 160 8.58 36.77 51.46
CA ILE A 160 7.96 35.71 50.67
C ILE A 160 6.59 36.20 50.24
N ASP A 161 6.38 36.33 48.92
CA ASP A 161 5.07 36.70 48.35
C ASP A 161 4.19 35.45 48.30
N PRO A 162 3.03 35.42 49.02
CA PRO A 162 2.11 34.31 49.01
C PRO A 162 1.61 33.96 47.59
N ASN A 163 1.45 34.93 46.71
CA ASN A 163 1.00 34.72 45.32
C ASN A 163 2.09 33.99 44.50
N GLN A 164 3.37 34.28 44.75
CA GLN A 164 4.48 33.55 44.11
C GLN A 164 4.51 32.09 44.56
N LEU A 165 4.22 31.82 45.82
CA LEU A 165 4.18 30.43 46.33
C LEU A 165 3.02 29.65 45.71
N GLU A 166 1.84 30.25 45.60
CA GLU A 166 0.69 29.63 44.92
C GLU A 166 0.98 29.37 43.43
N GLN A 167 1.61 30.33 42.73
CA GLN A 167 2.01 30.17 41.36
C GLN A 167 3.05 29.03 41.20
N GLN A 168 4.04 28.95 42.07
CA GLN A 168 5.03 27.86 42.07
C GLN A 168 4.37 26.52 42.33
N LYS A 169 3.40 26.45 43.25
CA LYS A 169 2.65 25.25 43.53
C LYS A 169 1.84 24.78 42.32
N ALA A 170 1.12 25.72 41.67
CA ALA A 170 0.35 25.39 40.48
C ALA A 170 1.26 24.92 39.30
N GLN A 171 2.43 25.56 39.12
CA GLN A 171 3.40 25.11 38.12
C GLN A 171 3.97 23.75 38.42
N LEU A 172 4.23 23.44 39.69
CA LEU A 172 4.72 22.12 40.09
C LEU A 172 3.65 21.04 39.86
N GLU A 173 2.42 21.29 40.28
CA GLU A 173 1.29 20.39 40.06
C GLU A 173 1.05 20.12 38.58
N GLN A 174 1.12 21.15 37.72
CA GLN A 174 1.03 21.00 36.27
C GLN A 174 2.19 20.17 35.68
N GLY A 175 3.40 20.40 36.20
CA GLY A 175 4.58 19.63 35.82
C GLY A 175 4.43 18.15 36.22
N GLU A 176 4.01 17.88 37.45
CA GLU A 176 3.78 16.51 37.96
C GLU A 176 2.74 15.78 37.10
N GLN A 177 1.59 16.39 36.85
CA GLN A 177 0.56 15.82 35.99
C GLN A 177 1.06 15.55 34.56
N SER A 178 1.88 16.47 34.01
CA SER A 178 2.47 16.27 32.68
C SER A 178 3.40 15.06 32.64
N TYR A 179 4.23 14.88 33.65
CA TYR A 179 5.11 13.71 33.75
C TYR A 179 4.36 12.41 34.10
N GLU A 180 3.27 12.48 34.87
CA GLU A 180 2.41 11.35 35.14
C GLU A 180 1.76 10.82 33.84
N ARG A 181 1.26 11.72 33.00
CA ARG A 181 0.72 11.36 31.67
C ARG A 181 1.77 10.85 30.72
N MET A 182 3.00 11.34 30.79
CA MET A 182 4.13 10.88 30.01
C MET A 182 4.59 9.47 30.43
N GLY A 183 4.20 8.99 31.61
CA GLY A 183 4.46 7.64 32.10
C GLY A 183 5.94 7.24 32.01
N ASP A 184 6.19 6.07 31.47
CA ASP A 184 7.54 5.52 31.29
C ASP A 184 8.19 5.86 29.93
N TYR A 185 7.70 6.92 29.25
CA TYR A 185 8.29 7.34 27.99
C TYR A 185 9.79 7.57 28.08
N ARG A 186 10.53 6.96 27.17
CA ARG A 186 12.00 7.00 27.10
C ARG A 186 12.49 6.88 25.66
N VAL A 187 13.69 7.39 25.40
CA VAL A 187 14.38 7.26 24.11
C VAL A 187 15.65 6.39 24.20
N VAL A 188 16.02 6.00 25.41
CA VAL A 188 17.01 4.97 25.72
C VAL A 188 16.30 3.89 26.52
N SER A 189 16.47 2.61 26.15
CA SER A 189 15.82 1.46 26.81
C SER A 189 16.15 1.37 28.30
N GLU A 190 15.32 0.65 29.05
CA GLU A 190 15.52 0.45 30.50
C GLU A 190 16.87 -0.21 30.80
N ASP A 191 17.23 -1.21 29.98
CA ASP A 191 18.50 -1.92 30.09
C ASP A 191 19.69 -1.11 29.50
N GLN A 192 19.46 0.11 29.03
CA GLN A 192 20.46 1.00 28.44
C GLN A 192 21.29 0.36 27.30
N ASN A 193 20.69 -0.59 26.59
CA ASN A 193 21.31 -1.34 25.49
C ASN A 193 20.74 -1.00 24.12
N SER A 194 19.67 -0.19 24.07
CA SER A 194 19.04 0.30 22.82
C SER A 194 18.73 1.80 22.96
N ALA A 195 18.82 2.54 21.85
CA ALA A 195 18.55 3.97 21.82
C ALA A 195 17.95 4.39 20.46
N ILE A 196 16.94 5.25 20.51
CA ILE A 196 16.26 5.81 19.33
C ILE A 196 16.73 7.23 19.11
N SER A 197 17.35 7.49 17.96
CA SER A 197 17.64 8.83 17.45
C SER A 197 16.63 9.21 16.39
N VAL A 198 16.29 10.49 16.31
CA VAL A 198 15.43 11.05 15.27
C VAL A 198 16.28 11.92 14.34
N VAL A 199 16.14 11.70 13.04
CA VAL A 199 16.68 12.54 11.98
C VAL A 199 15.55 13.40 11.44
N ASN A 200 15.66 14.70 11.53
CA ASN A 200 14.72 15.65 10.98
C ASN A 200 15.19 16.10 9.60
N PHE A 201 14.31 16.04 8.60
CA PHE A 201 14.60 16.47 7.25
C PHE A 201 14.13 17.91 7.02
N THR A 202 14.77 18.62 6.09
CA THR A 202 14.35 19.97 5.68
C THR A 202 13.07 19.96 4.85
N GLN A 203 12.68 18.82 4.33
CA GLN A 203 11.51 18.61 3.48
C GLN A 203 10.44 17.82 4.23
N GLU A 204 9.20 17.87 3.73
CA GLU A 204 8.12 17.00 4.22
C GLU A 204 8.46 15.52 3.97
N GLN A 205 7.94 14.63 4.80
CA GLN A 205 8.22 13.18 4.76
C GLN A 205 8.18 12.58 3.36
N ASN A 206 7.17 12.95 2.58
CA ASN A 206 6.93 12.39 1.26
C ASN A 206 7.76 13.06 0.14
N ALA A 207 8.38 14.20 0.43
CA ALA A 207 9.21 14.96 -0.48
C ALA A 207 10.71 14.67 -0.31
N VAL A 208 11.09 13.93 0.73
CA VAL A 208 12.50 13.56 0.98
C VAL A 208 12.99 12.65 -0.13
N GLU A 209 14.02 13.08 -0.86
CA GLU A 209 14.59 12.35 -1.99
C GLU A 209 15.26 11.03 -1.53
N ALA A 210 15.16 9.99 -2.36
CA ALA A 210 15.79 8.69 -2.08
C ALA A 210 17.32 8.79 -1.90
N ASP A 211 17.96 9.71 -2.66
CA ASP A 211 19.40 9.97 -2.54
C ASP A 211 19.77 10.55 -1.16
N THR A 212 18.94 11.44 -0.60
CA THR A 212 19.11 11.97 0.77
C THR A 212 18.99 10.85 1.81
N LYS A 213 17.96 10.00 1.70
CA LYS A 213 17.76 8.85 2.59
C LYS A 213 18.93 7.88 2.55
N THR A 214 19.43 7.59 1.35
CA THR A 214 20.62 6.74 1.16
C THR A 214 21.86 7.39 1.76
N ALA A 215 22.06 8.70 1.56
CA ALA A 215 23.20 9.43 2.11
C ALA A 215 23.17 9.45 3.65
N VAL A 216 22.00 9.54 4.28
CA VAL A 216 21.82 9.40 5.74
C VAL A 216 22.28 8.03 6.22
N MET A 217 21.82 6.95 5.58
CA MET A 217 22.22 5.58 5.93
C MET A 217 23.73 5.40 5.75
N ASP A 218 24.30 5.93 4.67
CA ASP A 218 25.74 5.84 4.39
C ASP A 218 26.57 6.67 5.38
N ALA A 219 26.11 7.85 5.79
CA ALA A 219 26.77 8.69 6.77
C ALA A 219 26.89 7.99 8.14
N VAL A 220 25.78 7.40 8.63
CA VAL A 220 25.79 6.62 9.88
C VAL A 220 26.69 5.39 9.76
N ARG A 221 26.59 4.62 8.67
CA ARG A 221 27.41 3.42 8.43
C ARG A 221 28.90 3.71 8.23
N ALA A 222 29.24 4.92 7.76
CA ALA A 222 30.63 5.34 7.60
C ALA A 222 31.34 5.62 8.95
N HIS A 223 30.57 5.78 10.04
CA HIS A 223 31.07 5.98 11.39
C HIS A 223 30.68 4.79 12.29
N PRO A 224 31.23 3.59 12.04
CA PRO A 224 30.88 2.40 12.80
C PRO A 224 31.38 2.53 14.23
N VAL A 225 30.56 2.19 15.20
CA VAL A 225 30.88 2.16 16.62
C VAL A 225 31.10 0.70 17.03
N ASP A 226 32.23 0.40 17.66
CA ASP A 226 32.61 -0.97 18.00
C ASP A 226 31.61 -1.60 18.98
N GLY A 227 31.08 -2.77 18.62
CA GLY A 227 30.05 -3.50 19.38
C GLY A 227 28.66 -2.87 19.37
N VAL A 228 28.38 -1.92 18.48
CA VAL A 228 27.06 -1.30 18.30
C VAL A 228 26.51 -1.62 16.92
N GLY A 229 25.33 -2.23 16.88
CA GLY A 229 24.53 -2.39 15.68
C GLY A 229 23.65 -1.17 15.41
N VAL A 230 23.32 -0.94 14.13
CA VAL A 230 22.44 0.15 13.70
C VAL A 230 21.38 -0.34 12.73
N GLU A 231 20.13 0.04 12.99
CA GLU A 231 19.00 -0.24 12.10
C GLU A 231 18.25 1.06 11.81
N PHE A 232 17.59 1.10 10.64
CA PHE A 232 16.91 2.30 10.16
C PHE A 232 15.42 2.03 10.00
N SER A 233 14.60 2.97 10.42
CA SER A 233 13.15 2.87 10.24
C SER A 233 12.74 2.93 8.77
N GLN A 234 11.50 2.56 8.50
CA GLN A 234 10.93 2.53 7.15
C GLN A 234 11.01 3.90 6.46
N GLU A 235 10.85 4.99 7.20
CA GLU A 235 10.91 6.36 6.70
C GLU A 235 12.26 6.69 6.04
N ILE A 236 13.35 6.08 6.52
CA ILE A 236 14.70 6.23 5.96
C ILE A 236 15.00 5.12 4.95
N ALA A 237 14.76 3.86 5.31
CA ALA A 237 15.28 2.70 4.57
C ALA A 237 14.43 2.28 3.36
N GLN A 238 13.19 2.79 3.22
CA GLN A 238 12.32 2.43 2.11
C GLN A 238 12.84 3.01 0.79
N ASP A 239 13.34 2.13 -0.08
CA ASP A 239 13.69 2.46 -1.46
C ASP A 239 12.56 2.08 -2.42
N ILE A 240 11.93 3.08 -2.99
CA ILE A 240 10.79 2.98 -3.92
C ILE A 240 11.17 3.26 -5.36
N THR A 241 12.44 3.52 -5.63
CA THR A 241 12.90 3.83 -6.99
C THR A 241 13.03 2.60 -7.88
N ALA A 242 13.05 1.40 -7.31
CA ALA A 242 13.15 0.13 -8.03
C ALA A 242 11.79 -0.29 -8.62
N LEU A 243 11.41 0.29 -9.77
CA LEU A 243 10.20 -0.09 -10.54
C LEU A 243 10.22 -1.55 -11.03
N LEU A 244 11.39 -2.17 -11.09
CA LEU A 244 11.60 -3.56 -11.51
C LEU A 244 12.53 -4.24 -10.51
N GLY A 245 11.95 -5.06 -9.65
CA GLY A 245 12.70 -5.88 -8.71
C GLY A 245 13.19 -7.20 -9.32
N PRO A 246 14.00 -7.96 -8.57
CA PRO A 246 14.41 -9.32 -8.98
C PRO A 246 13.23 -10.28 -9.21
N SER A 247 12.12 -10.08 -8.50
CA SER A 247 10.89 -10.87 -8.59
C SER A 247 10.23 -10.79 -9.98
N GLU A 248 10.17 -9.60 -10.59
CA GLU A 248 9.61 -9.40 -11.93
C GLU A 248 10.46 -10.10 -13.00
N ILE A 249 11.77 -10.01 -12.87
CA ILE A 249 12.70 -10.69 -13.79
C ILE A 249 12.55 -12.20 -13.68
N ILE A 250 12.49 -12.75 -12.47
CA ILE A 250 12.27 -14.17 -12.20
C ILE A 250 10.92 -14.59 -12.79
N GLY A 251 9.86 -13.79 -12.59
CA GLY A 251 8.54 -14.05 -13.14
C GLY A 251 8.54 -14.17 -14.66
N VAL A 252 9.21 -13.25 -15.37
CA VAL A 252 9.36 -13.29 -16.83
C VAL A 252 10.13 -14.53 -17.29
N VAL A 253 11.22 -14.88 -16.60
CA VAL A 253 12.03 -16.08 -16.91
C VAL A 253 11.21 -17.37 -16.72
N VAL A 254 10.48 -17.47 -15.61
CA VAL A 254 9.61 -18.61 -15.32
C VAL A 254 8.51 -18.73 -16.37
N ALA A 255 7.84 -17.62 -16.72
CA ALA A 255 6.82 -17.59 -17.77
C ALA A 255 7.40 -18.05 -19.12
N GLY A 256 8.59 -17.56 -19.50
CA GLY A 256 9.28 -17.99 -20.71
C GLY A 256 9.61 -19.47 -20.71
N LEU A 257 10.05 -20.02 -19.57
CA LEU A 257 10.35 -21.44 -19.40
C LEU A 257 9.09 -22.31 -19.52
N VAL A 258 8.00 -21.92 -18.86
CA VAL A 258 6.70 -22.62 -18.97
C VAL A 258 6.20 -22.61 -20.41
N LEU A 259 6.27 -21.47 -21.10
CA LEU A 259 5.91 -21.37 -22.52
C LEU A 259 6.81 -22.25 -23.40
N LEU A 260 8.09 -22.33 -23.12
CA LEU A 260 9.02 -23.19 -23.85
C LEU A 260 8.68 -24.68 -23.70
N ILE A 261 8.37 -25.11 -22.48
CA ILE A 261 7.96 -26.51 -22.19
C ILE A 261 6.63 -26.82 -22.89
N MET A 262 5.65 -25.91 -22.78
CA MET A 262 4.31 -26.09 -23.31
C MET A 262 4.28 -26.07 -24.86
N LEU A 263 4.99 -25.12 -25.48
CA LEU A 263 4.99 -24.92 -26.92
C LEU A 263 6.03 -25.76 -27.65
N ARG A 264 7.01 -26.32 -26.93
CA ARG A 264 8.08 -27.24 -27.42
C ARG A 264 8.90 -26.64 -28.59
N ALA A 265 9.00 -25.31 -28.65
CA ALA A 265 9.81 -24.58 -29.63
C ALA A 265 10.13 -23.18 -29.11
N LEU A 266 11.36 -22.71 -29.35
CA LEU A 266 11.84 -21.42 -28.84
C LEU A 266 11.11 -20.23 -29.46
N VAL A 267 10.91 -20.23 -30.78
CA VAL A 267 10.28 -19.11 -31.49
C VAL A 267 8.86 -18.80 -30.97
N PRO A 268 7.94 -19.77 -30.88
CA PRO A 268 6.61 -19.49 -30.38
C PRO A 268 6.58 -19.16 -28.87
N ALA A 269 7.56 -19.62 -28.08
CA ALA A 269 7.66 -19.26 -26.66
C ALA A 269 8.15 -17.81 -26.47
N ALA A 270 9.11 -17.37 -27.28
CA ALA A 270 9.66 -16.03 -27.17
C ALA A 270 8.71 -14.93 -27.67
N LEU A 271 7.88 -15.19 -28.69
CA LEU A 271 7.02 -14.19 -29.31
C LEU A 271 6.05 -13.49 -28.31
N PRO A 272 5.27 -14.21 -27.51
CA PRO A 272 4.38 -13.57 -26.51
C PRO A 272 5.16 -12.72 -25.50
N VAL A 273 6.28 -13.24 -25.01
CA VAL A 273 7.12 -12.54 -24.01
C VAL A 273 7.69 -11.24 -24.61
N LEU A 274 8.25 -11.28 -25.81
CA LEU A 274 8.78 -10.08 -26.48
C LEU A 274 7.69 -9.04 -26.76
N THR A 275 6.50 -9.49 -27.18
CA THR A 275 5.37 -8.58 -27.42
C THR A 275 4.90 -7.93 -26.14
N ALA A 276 4.83 -8.69 -25.04
CA ALA A 276 4.42 -8.20 -23.73
C ALA A 276 5.46 -7.23 -23.13
N LEU A 277 6.75 -7.56 -23.20
CA LEU A 277 7.83 -6.66 -22.74
C LEU A 277 7.83 -5.32 -23.47
N LEU A 278 7.65 -5.33 -24.81
CA LEU A 278 7.52 -4.09 -25.56
C LEU A 278 6.27 -3.31 -25.15
N GLY A 279 5.16 -3.99 -24.90
CA GLY A 279 3.91 -3.38 -24.44
C GLY A 279 4.04 -2.71 -23.08
N VAL A 280 4.67 -3.41 -22.16
CA VAL A 280 4.99 -2.87 -20.84
C VAL A 280 5.91 -1.65 -20.95
N ALA A 281 7.00 -1.74 -21.70
CA ALA A 281 7.89 -0.62 -21.89
C ALA A 281 7.18 0.63 -22.45
N VAL A 282 6.34 0.46 -23.47
CA VAL A 282 5.56 1.56 -24.07
C VAL A 282 4.56 2.13 -23.05
N ALA A 283 3.78 1.28 -22.38
CA ALA A 283 2.74 1.72 -21.42
C ALA A 283 3.36 2.42 -20.22
N THR A 284 4.44 1.87 -19.65
CA THR A 284 5.14 2.46 -18.51
C THR A 284 5.78 3.80 -18.86
N CYS A 285 6.46 3.92 -20.02
CA CYS A 285 7.02 5.18 -20.44
C CYS A 285 5.94 6.25 -20.72
N ILE A 286 4.79 5.88 -21.29
CA ILE A 286 3.67 6.80 -21.44
C ILE A 286 3.18 7.26 -20.06
N THR A 287 2.96 6.33 -19.13
CA THR A 287 2.50 6.64 -17.76
C THR A 287 3.48 7.58 -17.06
N LEU A 288 4.78 7.26 -17.06
CA LEU A 288 5.81 8.07 -16.43
C LEU A 288 5.97 9.46 -17.07
N SER A 289 5.68 9.61 -18.38
CA SER A 289 5.69 10.94 -19.02
C SER A 289 4.66 11.91 -18.44
N PHE A 290 3.65 11.42 -17.73
CA PHE A 290 2.65 12.24 -17.05
C PHE A 290 2.90 12.41 -15.55
N SER A 291 3.93 11.78 -14.97
CA SER A 291 4.23 11.83 -13.54
C SER A 291 4.52 13.23 -12.99
N GLY A 292 5.00 14.15 -13.85
CA GLY A 292 5.18 15.56 -13.47
C GLY A 292 3.91 16.42 -13.52
N ALA A 293 2.80 15.89 -14.07
CA ALA A 293 1.54 16.62 -14.21
C ALA A 293 0.44 16.10 -13.27
N VAL A 294 0.62 14.91 -12.72
CA VAL A 294 -0.35 14.23 -11.85
C VAL A 294 0.42 13.58 -10.70
N ASP A 295 -0.04 13.79 -9.47
CA ASP A 295 0.54 13.14 -8.30
C ASP A 295 0.39 11.62 -8.44
N MET A 296 1.50 10.95 -8.67
CA MET A 296 1.53 9.53 -8.99
C MET A 296 2.29 8.75 -7.93
N MET A 297 1.61 7.78 -7.33
CA MET A 297 2.28 6.85 -6.43
C MET A 297 3.22 5.92 -7.19
N SER A 298 4.33 5.53 -6.55
CA SER A 298 5.31 4.58 -7.10
C SER A 298 4.71 3.22 -7.48
N VAL A 299 3.68 2.76 -6.76
CA VAL A 299 2.94 1.52 -7.03
C VAL A 299 2.11 1.60 -8.32
N THR A 300 1.73 2.80 -8.78
CA THR A 300 0.86 2.99 -9.96
C THR A 300 1.48 2.44 -11.25
N PRO A 301 2.70 2.81 -11.67
CA PRO A 301 3.32 2.22 -12.86
C PRO A 301 3.62 0.74 -12.68
N MET A 302 3.93 0.27 -11.46
CA MET A 302 4.22 -1.14 -11.17
C MET A 302 3.00 -2.03 -11.46
N LEU A 303 1.80 -1.61 -11.08
CA LEU A 303 0.56 -2.32 -11.42
C LEU A 303 0.38 -2.41 -12.95
N GLY A 304 0.67 -1.32 -13.67
CA GLY A 304 0.64 -1.29 -15.13
C GLY A 304 1.62 -2.29 -15.76
N VAL A 305 2.83 -2.40 -15.21
CA VAL A 305 3.85 -3.39 -15.63
C VAL A 305 3.35 -4.82 -15.43
N MET A 306 2.89 -5.15 -14.22
CA MET A 306 2.43 -6.50 -13.87
C MET A 306 1.26 -6.93 -14.76
N LEU A 307 0.22 -6.08 -14.87
CA LEU A 307 -0.97 -6.41 -15.62
C LEU A 307 -0.70 -6.41 -17.14
N GLY A 308 0.08 -5.45 -17.64
CA GLY A 308 0.50 -5.37 -19.03
C GLY A 308 1.27 -6.60 -19.48
N LEU A 309 2.17 -7.12 -18.63
CA LEU A 309 2.91 -8.34 -18.88
C LEU A 309 2.00 -9.57 -18.92
N ALA A 310 1.15 -9.76 -17.90
CA ALA A 310 0.24 -10.89 -17.78
C ALA A 310 -0.73 -10.97 -18.97
N VAL A 311 -1.44 -9.87 -19.22
CA VAL A 311 -2.44 -9.76 -20.30
C VAL A 311 -1.78 -9.80 -21.68
N GLY A 312 -0.63 -9.16 -21.84
CA GLY A 312 0.12 -9.14 -23.11
C GLY A 312 0.59 -10.53 -23.55
N ILE A 313 1.08 -11.34 -22.61
CA ILE A 313 1.46 -12.75 -22.87
C ILE A 313 0.23 -13.55 -23.25
N ASP A 314 -0.85 -13.46 -22.46
CA ASP A 314 -2.05 -14.27 -22.66
C ASP A 314 -2.74 -13.97 -24.00
N TYR A 315 -2.95 -12.71 -24.32
CA TYR A 315 -3.59 -12.31 -25.57
C TYR A 315 -2.76 -12.71 -26.81
N SER A 316 -1.45 -12.55 -26.74
CA SER A 316 -0.55 -12.99 -27.82
C SER A 316 -0.58 -14.52 -27.97
N LEU A 317 -0.69 -15.25 -26.88
CA LEU A 317 -0.78 -16.72 -26.87
C LEU A 317 -2.08 -17.21 -27.52
N PHE A 318 -3.21 -16.52 -27.30
CA PHE A 318 -4.49 -16.86 -27.97
C PHE A 318 -4.37 -16.78 -29.50
N VAL A 319 -3.83 -15.69 -30.02
CA VAL A 319 -3.65 -15.51 -31.47
C VAL A 319 -2.63 -16.54 -32.02
N LEU A 320 -1.50 -16.72 -31.30
CA LEU A 320 -0.46 -17.71 -31.66
C LEU A 320 -1.02 -19.13 -31.74
N ASN A 321 -1.75 -19.58 -30.72
CA ASN A 321 -2.31 -20.94 -30.68
C ASN A 321 -3.30 -21.17 -31.82
N ARG A 322 -4.16 -20.19 -32.12
CA ARG A 322 -5.09 -20.28 -33.23
C ARG A 322 -4.36 -20.34 -34.57
N HIS A 323 -3.33 -19.52 -34.76
CA HIS A 323 -2.46 -19.57 -35.94
C HIS A 323 -1.80 -20.95 -36.08
N ARG A 324 -1.21 -21.50 -35.03
CA ARG A 324 -0.59 -22.86 -35.04
C ARG A 324 -1.61 -23.93 -35.42
N GLN A 325 -2.82 -23.87 -34.89
CA GLN A 325 -3.91 -24.78 -35.22
C GLN A 325 -4.27 -24.74 -36.73
N GLN A 326 -4.36 -23.54 -37.30
CA GLN A 326 -4.62 -23.34 -38.72
C GLN A 326 -3.46 -23.87 -39.59
N LEU A 327 -2.21 -23.60 -39.21
CA LEU A 327 -1.04 -24.12 -39.92
C LEU A 327 -0.98 -25.66 -39.92
N ARG A 328 -1.37 -26.34 -38.84
CA ARG A 328 -1.48 -27.81 -38.77
C ARG A 328 -2.53 -28.35 -39.73
N ARG A 329 -3.57 -27.59 -40.03
CA ARG A 329 -4.61 -27.91 -41.01
C ARG A 329 -4.20 -27.61 -42.46
N GLY A 330 -2.95 -27.15 -42.68
CA GLY A 330 -2.43 -26.86 -44.02
C GLY A 330 -2.77 -25.48 -44.58
N VAL A 331 -3.36 -24.57 -43.78
CA VAL A 331 -3.67 -23.22 -44.24
C VAL A 331 -2.37 -22.43 -44.49
N GLU A 332 -2.37 -21.59 -45.52
CA GLU A 332 -1.24 -20.71 -45.85
C GLU A 332 -0.97 -19.70 -44.72
N VAL A 333 0.31 -19.36 -44.50
CA VAL A 333 0.77 -18.55 -43.36
C VAL A 333 0.00 -17.22 -43.22
N ARG A 334 -0.11 -16.44 -44.29
CA ARG A 334 -0.78 -15.13 -44.22
C ARG A 334 -2.28 -15.25 -44.02
N GLU A 335 -2.89 -16.25 -44.66
CA GLU A 335 -4.32 -16.53 -44.49
C GLU A 335 -4.63 -17.01 -43.07
N SER A 336 -3.78 -17.91 -42.54
CA SER A 336 -3.85 -18.40 -41.18
C SER A 336 -3.74 -17.28 -40.13
N ILE A 337 -2.88 -16.28 -40.34
CA ILE A 337 -2.77 -15.11 -39.49
C ILE A 337 -4.05 -14.27 -39.53
N GLY A 338 -4.55 -13.98 -40.74
CA GLY A 338 -5.82 -13.25 -40.89
C GLY A 338 -6.99 -13.94 -40.18
N LEU A 339 -7.11 -15.27 -40.34
CA LEU A 339 -8.15 -16.08 -39.66
C LEU A 339 -7.95 -16.11 -38.15
N ALA A 340 -6.71 -16.19 -37.64
CA ALA A 340 -6.43 -16.16 -36.22
C ALA A 340 -6.82 -14.83 -35.58
N VAL A 341 -6.47 -13.69 -36.19
CA VAL A 341 -6.85 -12.37 -35.71
C VAL A 341 -8.34 -12.10 -35.88
N GLY A 342 -8.96 -12.57 -36.98
CA GLY A 342 -10.40 -12.46 -37.20
C GLY A 342 -11.27 -13.26 -36.23
N THR A 343 -10.74 -14.37 -35.67
CA THR A 343 -11.47 -15.24 -34.73
C THR A 343 -11.04 -14.99 -33.29
N SER A 344 -9.83 -15.43 -32.90
CA SER A 344 -9.32 -15.25 -31.55
C SER A 344 -9.08 -13.78 -31.19
N GLY A 345 -8.66 -12.95 -32.18
CA GLY A 345 -8.52 -11.51 -31.96
C GLY A 345 -9.83 -10.79 -31.64
N THR A 346 -10.98 -11.32 -32.13
CA THR A 346 -12.31 -10.80 -31.72
C THR A 346 -12.58 -11.09 -30.25
N ALA A 347 -12.27 -12.30 -29.77
CA ALA A 347 -12.40 -12.65 -28.36
C ALA A 347 -11.47 -11.78 -27.49
N VAL A 348 -10.20 -11.65 -27.88
CA VAL A 348 -9.22 -10.80 -27.20
C VAL A 348 -9.66 -9.33 -27.13
N PHE A 349 -10.30 -8.81 -28.20
CA PHE A 349 -10.80 -7.44 -28.19
C PHE A 349 -11.90 -7.22 -27.14
N PHE A 350 -12.88 -8.13 -27.07
CA PHE A 350 -13.94 -8.01 -26.07
C PHE A 350 -13.39 -8.22 -24.66
N ALA A 351 -12.47 -9.17 -24.50
CA ALA A 351 -11.76 -9.43 -23.27
C ALA A 351 -11.03 -8.17 -22.77
N ALA A 352 -10.19 -7.57 -23.61
CA ALA A 352 -9.49 -6.34 -23.26
C ALA A 352 -10.45 -5.18 -22.92
N LEU A 353 -11.57 -5.08 -23.64
CA LEU A 353 -12.57 -4.05 -23.34
C LEU A 353 -13.20 -4.24 -21.96
N THR A 354 -13.53 -5.47 -21.57
CA THR A 354 -14.10 -5.76 -20.24
C THR A 354 -13.08 -5.45 -19.13
N VAL A 355 -11.81 -5.84 -19.31
CA VAL A 355 -10.73 -5.52 -18.35
C VAL A 355 -10.55 -4.01 -18.23
N MET A 356 -10.43 -3.29 -19.35
CA MET A 356 -10.27 -1.83 -19.33
C MET A 356 -11.43 -1.14 -18.62
N VAL A 357 -12.65 -1.56 -18.88
CA VAL A 357 -13.84 -0.96 -18.25
C VAL A 357 -13.83 -1.23 -16.74
N ALA A 358 -13.48 -2.44 -16.30
CA ALA A 358 -13.37 -2.76 -14.87
C ALA A 358 -12.29 -1.96 -14.16
N LEU A 359 -11.13 -1.78 -14.79
CA LEU A 359 -10.04 -0.99 -14.25
C LEU A 359 -10.37 0.50 -14.20
N VAL A 360 -10.95 1.05 -15.27
CA VAL A 360 -11.37 2.47 -15.30
C VAL A 360 -12.53 2.72 -14.32
N ALA A 361 -13.36 1.71 -14.02
CA ALA A 361 -14.41 1.80 -13.00
C ALA A 361 -13.86 2.05 -11.58
N LEU A 362 -12.56 1.84 -11.31
CA LEU A 362 -11.90 2.26 -10.07
C LEU A 362 -12.08 3.76 -9.79
N ASN A 363 -12.23 4.59 -10.81
CA ASN A 363 -12.54 6.02 -10.64
C ASN A 363 -13.90 6.28 -9.95
N VAL A 364 -14.81 5.31 -9.93
CA VAL A 364 -16.11 5.45 -9.25
C VAL A 364 -15.97 5.47 -7.72
N THR A 365 -14.85 4.96 -7.20
CA THR A 365 -14.55 5.04 -5.75
C THR A 365 -14.39 6.47 -5.26
N GLY A 366 -14.05 7.41 -6.15
CA GLY A 366 -13.74 8.79 -5.80
C GLY A 366 -12.36 8.97 -5.15
N ILE A 367 -11.56 7.91 -5.08
CA ILE A 367 -10.22 7.93 -4.49
C ILE A 367 -9.20 8.18 -5.60
N PRO A 368 -8.47 9.34 -5.60
CA PRO A 368 -7.68 9.77 -6.75
C PRO A 368 -6.59 8.78 -7.15
N PHE A 369 -5.82 8.25 -6.20
CA PHE A 369 -4.73 7.31 -6.50
C PHE A 369 -5.24 5.98 -7.08
N LEU A 370 -6.38 5.45 -6.59
CA LEU A 370 -7.00 4.24 -7.15
C LEU A 370 -7.51 4.47 -8.58
N GLY A 371 -8.15 5.63 -8.82
CA GLY A 371 -8.58 6.02 -10.16
C GLY A 371 -7.42 6.09 -11.14
N LEU A 372 -6.29 6.66 -10.70
CA LEU A 372 -5.08 6.74 -11.49
C LEU A 372 -4.46 5.36 -11.74
N MET A 373 -4.37 4.51 -10.70
CA MET A 373 -3.92 3.11 -10.82
C MET A 373 -4.78 2.33 -11.84
N GLY A 374 -6.09 2.47 -11.76
CA GLY A 374 -7.02 1.83 -12.70
C GLY A 374 -6.88 2.35 -14.13
N THR A 375 -6.70 3.65 -14.29
CA THR A 375 -6.55 4.29 -15.61
C THR A 375 -5.23 3.88 -16.26
N THR A 376 -4.13 3.85 -15.52
CA THR A 376 -2.80 3.44 -16.02
C THR A 376 -2.75 1.96 -16.34
N ALA A 377 -3.36 1.11 -15.50
CA ALA A 377 -3.50 -0.31 -15.78
C ALA A 377 -4.39 -0.56 -17.03
N GLY A 378 -5.47 0.21 -17.17
CA GLY A 378 -6.31 0.21 -18.38
C GLY A 378 -5.55 0.61 -19.64
N LEU A 379 -4.66 1.59 -19.54
CA LEU A 379 -3.75 1.99 -20.64
C LEU A 379 -2.80 0.84 -21.01
N ALA A 380 -2.22 0.16 -20.03
CA ALA A 380 -1.35 -0.98 -20.27
C ALA A 380 -2.08 -2.12 -21.01
N VAL A 381 -3.34 -2.41 -20.64
CA VAL A 381 -4.19 -3.37 -21.34
C VAL A 381 -4.52 -2.92 -22.77
N LEU A 382 -4.78 -1.62 -22.98
CA LEU A 382 -5.01 -1.06 -24.33
C LEU A 382 -3.78 -1.23 -25.22
N VAL A 383 -2.60 -0.92 -24.71
CA VAL A 383 -1.33 -1.10 -25.45
C VAL A 383 -1.11 -2.59 -25.75
N ALA A 384 -1.33 -3.48 -24.80
CA ALA A 384 -1.22 -4.94 -24.99
C ALA A 384 -2.20 -5.44 -26.08
N LEU A 385 -3.45 -4.95 -26.08
CA LEU A 385 -4.43 -5.25 -27.11
C LEU A 385 -3.94 -4.82 -28.49
N LEU A 386 -3.51 -3.57 -28.63
CA LEU A 386 -3.03 -3.02 -29.91
C LEU A 386 -1.82 -3.78 -30.45
N LEU A 387 -0.86 -4.14 -29.59
CA LEU A 387 0.29 -4.97 -29.94
C LEU A 387 -0.13 -6.37 -30.37
N THR A 388 -1.04 -6.98 -29.66
CA THR A 388 -1.56 -8.30 -29.99
C THR A 388 -2.27 -8.33 -31.36
N LEU A 389 -2.98 -7.27 -31.71
CA LEU A 389 -3.72 -7.21 -32.98
C LEU A 389 -2.85 -6.73 -34.17
N THR A 390 -1.67 -6.14 -33.90
CA THR A 390 -0.81 -5.57 -34.96
C THR A 390 0.59 -6.18 -34.97
N LEU A 391 1.33 -6.09 -33.86
CA LEU A 391 2.72 -6.56 -33.78
C LEU A 391 2.80 -8.09 -33.79
N THR A 392 1.94 -8.78 -33.02
CA THR A 392 1.95 -10.26 -33.00
C THR A 392 1.72 -10.85 -34.39
N PRO A 393 0.74 -10.42 -35.21
CA PRO A 393 0.61 -10.83 -36.61
C PRO A 393 1.83 -10.56 -37.47
N ALA A 394 2.48 -9.40 -37.28
CA ALA A 394 3.70 -9.04 -38.00
C ALA A 394 4.85 -9.99 -37.67
N LEU A 395 5.08 -10.27 -36.38
CA LEU A 395 6.11 -11.19 -35.91
C LEU A 395 5.82 -12.64 -36.34
N LEU A 396 4.54 -13.08 -36.31
CA LEU A 396 4.14 -14.40 -36.81
C LEU A 396 4.40 -14.55 -38.31
N SER A 397 4.22 -13.51 -39.10
CA SER A 397 4.52 -13.49 -40.52
C SER A 397 6.03 -13.72 -40.79
N LEU A 398 6.90 -13.06 -40.01
CA LEU A 398 8.35 -13.22 -40.10
C LEU A 398 8.82 -14.59 -39.62
N ALA A 399 8.18 -15.11 -38.58
CA ALA A 399 8.48 -16.44 -38.03
C ALA A 399 8.02 -17.57 -38.99
N GLY A 400 6.94 -17.36 -39.74
CA GLY A 400 6.39 -18.32 -40.69
C GLY A 400 6.11 -19.68 -40.04
N ARG A 401 6.49 -20.78 -40.71
CA ARG A 401 6.32 -22.14 -40.19
C ARG A 401 7.23 -22.49 -39.00
N ARG A 402 8.16 -21.60 -38.59
CA ARG A 402 9.02 -21.81 -37.42
C ARG A 402 8.27 -21.80 -36.10
N VAL A 403 7.04 -21.32 -36.06
CA VAL A 403 6.14 -21.38 -34.90
C VAL A 403 5.68 -22.83 -34.58
N LEU A 404 5.84 -23.77 -35.50
CA LEU A 404 5.59 -25.20 -35.27
C LEU A 404 6.85 -25.90 -34.78
N PRO A 405 6.76 -26.92 -33.89
CA PRO A 405 7.86 -27.80 -33.55
C PRO A 405 8.44 -28.49 -34.78
N LYS A 406 9.76 -28.76 -34.79
CA LYS A 406 10.46 -29.36 -35.93
C LYS A 406 9.77 -30.60 -36.51
N LYS A 407 9.22 -31.46 -35.66
CA LYS A 407 8.51 -32.70 -36.05
C LYS A 407 7.20 -32.44 -36.78
N GLN A 408 6.54 -31.30 -36.56
CA GLN A 408 5.22 -30.96 -37.11
C GLN A 408 5.29 -30.07 -38.35
N ARG A 409 6.47 -29.52 -38.70
CA ARG A 409 6.62 -28.60 -39.85
C ARG A 409 6.37 -29.28 -41.19
N ASN A 410 6.73 -30.57 -41.30
CA ASN A 410 6.65 -31.39 -42.53
C ASN A 410 5.62 -32.54 -42.41
N ALA A 411 4.85 -32.59 -41.32
CA ALA A 411 3.78 -33.55 -41.17
C ALA A 411 2.60 -33.26 -42.08
N ALA A 412 2.00 -34.32 -42.66
CA ALA A 412 0.75 -34.17 -43.39
C ALA A 412 -0.36 -33.56 -42.52
N PRO A 413 -1.34 -32.81 -43.11
CA PRO A 413 -2.45 -32.26 -42.37
C PRO A 413 -3.14 -33.37 -41.55
N HIS A 414 -3.22 -33.20 -40.25
CA HIS A 414 -3.89 -34.14 -39.37
C HIS A 414 -5.24 -33.53 -38.98
N GLU A 415 -6.32 -34.23 -39.28
CA GLU A 415 -7.61 -34.00 -38.61
C GLU A 415 -7.51 -34.65 -37.23
N GLU A 416 -7.61 -33.86 -36.16
CA GLU A 416 -7.73 -34.41 -34.81
C GLU A 416 -9.06 -35.17 -34.74
N SER A 417 -8.97 -36.50 -34.76
CA SER A 417 -10.07 -37.38 -34.40
C SER A 417 -10.32 -37.21 -32.91
N ILE A 418 -11.50 -36.72 -32.53
CA ILE A 418 -11.98 -36.71 -31.17
C ILE A 418 -12.11 -38.16 -30.74
N ASP A 419 -11.30 -38.60 -29.80
CA ASP A 419 -11.37 -39.92 -29.20
C ASP A 419 -12.67 -39.99 -28.36
N GLU A 420 -13.73 -40.53 -28.93
CA GLU A 420 -15.06 -40.62 -28.34
C GLU A 420 -15.12 -41.48 -27.07
N HIS A 421 -14.03 -42.21 -26.76
CA HIS A 421 -14.00 -43.16 -25.65
C HIS A 421 -13.57 -42.57 -24.29
N ASN A 422 -13.06 -41.38 -24.23
CA ASN A 422 -12.59 -40.77 -22.98
C ASN A 422 -13.35 -39.50 -22.62
N VAL A 423 -14.59 -39.67 -22.18
CA VAL A 423 -15.39 -38.54 -21.69
C VAL A 423 -14.85 -38.12 -20.32
N PRO A 424 -14.31 -36.88 -20.17
CA PRO A 424 -13.80 -36.38 -18.89
C PRO A 424 -14.87 -36.44 -17.78
N LEU A 425 -14.43 -36.66 -16.53
CA LEU A 425 -15.31 -36.85 -15.37
C LEU A 425 -16.32 -35.70 -15.18
N HIS A 426 -15.92 -34.45 -15.45
CA HIS A 426 -16.78 -33.27 -15.35
C HIS A 426 -17.94 -33.25 -16.37
N LEU A 427 -17.78 -33.91 -17.53
CA LEU A 427 -18.87 -34.08 -18.49
C LEU A 427 -19.75 -35.27 -18.16
N ARG A 428 -19.22 -36.27 -17.44
CA ARG A 428 -19.96 -37.46 -17.05
C ARG A 428 -20.94 -37.18 -15.89
N HIS A 429 -20.53 -36.33 -14.93
CA HIS A 429 -21.32 -35.99 -13.74
C HIS A 429 -21.28 -34.47 -13.49
N PRO A 430 -21.86 -33.63 -14.36
CA PRO A 430 -21.69 -32.17 -14.30
C PRO A 430 -22.21 -31.56 -12.98
N TRP A 431 -23.33 -32.08 -12.46
CA TRP A 431 -23.89 -31.58 -11.20
C TRP A 431 -23.00 -31.85 -9.98
N ILE A 432 -22.37 -33.04 -9.93
CA ILE A 432 -21.49 -33.42 -8.81
C ILE A 432 -20.24 -32.54 -8.84
N THR A 433 -19.63 -32.36 -10.01
CA THR A 433 -18.43 -31.54 -10.16
C THR A 433 -18.71 -30.08 -9.86
N THR A 434 -19.86 -29.52 -10.34
CA THR A 434 -20.25 -28.15 -10.06
C THR A 434 -20.49 -27.94 -8.56
N LEU A 435 -21.21 -28.85 -7.90
CA LEU A 435 -21.49 -28.76 -6.46
C LEU A 435 -20.22 -28.90 -5.63
N ALA A 436 -19.32 -29.82 -5.99
CA ALA A 436 -18.04 -30.00 -5.31
C ALA A 436 -17.16 -28.77 -5.44
N CYS A 437 -17.01 -28.21 -6.66
CA CYS A 437 -16.28 -26.98 -6.87
C CYS A 437 -16.88 -25.79 -6.11
N ALA A 438 -18.19 -25.64 -6.13
CA ALA A 438 -18.89 -24.59 -5.39
C ALA A 438 -18.68 -24.73 -3.87
N ALA A 439 -18.76 -25.95 -3.33
CA ALA A 439 -18.50 -26.21 -1.92
C ALA A 439 -17.07 -25.84 -1.51
N VAL A 440 -16.06 -26.19 -2.31
CA VAL A 440 -14.66 -25.82 -2.06
C VAL A 440 -14.49 -24.30 -2.07
N LEU A 441 -15.07 -23.61 -3.06
CA LEU A 441 -14.98 -22.15 -3.16
C LEU A 441 -15.70 -21.46 -2.01
N ILE A 442 -16.84 -21.97 -1.56
CA ILE A 442 -17.58 -21.43 -0.41
C ILE A 442 -16.73 -21.57 0.86
N VAL A 443 -16.11 -22.74 1.09
CA VAL A 443 -15.23 -22.96 2.24
C VAL A 443 -14.05 -21.97 2.22
N LEU A 444 -13.42 -21.78 1.06
CA LEU A 444 -12.34 -20.81 0.89
C LEU A 444 -12.80 -19.35 1.05
N ALA A 445 -14.05 -19.06 0.81
CA ALA A 445 -14.61 -17.70 0.95
C ALA A 445 -14.94 -17.34 2.41
N ILE A 446 -15.08 -18.32 3.32
CA ILE A 446 -15.46 -18.06 4.73
C ILE A 446 -14.53 -17.03 5.41
N PRO A 447 -13.19 -17.14 5.32
CA PRO A 447 -12.29 -16.20 5.98
C PRO A 447 -12.45 -14.74 5.52
N ALA A 448 -12.95 -14.51 4.30
CA ALA A 448 -13.16 -13.15 3.80
C ALA A 448 -14.12 -12.31 4.64
N GLN A 449 -14.98 -12.94 5.47
CA GLN A 449 -15.89 -12.23 6.37
C GLN A 449 -15.18 -11.55 7.54
N SER A 450 -14.00 -12.02 7.93
CA SER A 450 -13.18 -11.45 9.00
C SER A 450 -12.05 -10.56 8.47
N MET A 451 -12.12 -10.17 7.20
CA MET A 451 -11.08 -9.35 6.56
C MET A 451 -10.98 -7.99 7.23
N ARG A 452 -9.80 -7.70 7.77
CA ARG A 452 -9.41 -6.37 8.25
C ARG A 452 -8.50 -5.73 7.21
N LEU A 453 -8.72 -4.46 6.95
CA LEU A 453 -7.93 -3.68 6.02
C LEU A 453 -6.94 -2.81 6.78
N GLY A 454 -5.70 -2.72 6.31
CA GLY A 454 -4.67 -1.87 6.86
C GLY A 454 -3.67 -1.45 5.79
N LEU A 455 -2.88 -0.43 6.05
CA LEU A 455 -1.71 -0.15 5.22
C LEU A 455 -0.50 -0.87 5.82
N PRO A 456 0.44 -1.30 4.97
CA PRO A 456 1.61 -2.01 5.44
C PRO A 456 2.50 -1.09 6.27
N ASP A 457 2.97 -1.60 7.39
CA ASP A 457 4.06 -1.03 8.17
C ASP A 457 5.32 -1.92 8.04
N ALA A 458 6.37 -1.60 8.78
CA ALA A 458 7.62 -2.34 8.69
C ALA A 458 7.54 -3.77 9.26
N SER A 459 6.46 -4.16 9.94
CA SER A 459 6.26 -5.52 10.47
C SER A 459 6.14 -6.59 9.38
N ILE A 460 5.70 -6.20 8.17
CA ILE A 460 5.51 -7.13 7.04
C ILE A 460 6.72 -7.22 6.12
N GLU A 461 7.75 -6.43 6.36
CA GLU A 461 8.98 -6.45 5.58
C GLU A 461 9.79 -7.74 5.81
N ALA A 462 10.80 -7.98 4.98
CA ALA A 462 11.64 -9.16 5.14
C ALA A 462 12.42 -9.13 6.46
N GLU A 463 12.51 -10.26 7.17
CA GLU A 463 13.18 -10.35 8.49
C GLU A 463 14.64 -9.87 8.50
N ASP A 464 15.32 -9.97 7.35
CA ASP A 464 16.71 -9.50 7.19
C ASP A 464 16.81 -8.02 6.83
N SER A 465 15.69 -7.34 6.57
CA SER A 465 15.66 -5.91 6.27
C SER A 465 15.92 -5.07 7.52
N THR A 466 16.54 -3.92 7.31
CA THR A 466 16.84 -2.99 8.41
C THR A 466 15.57 -2.38 9.01
N GLN A 467 14.55 -2.10 8.19
CA GLN A 467 13.29 -1.54 8.66
C GLN A 467 12.50 -2.52 9.53
N TYR A 468 12.49 -3.83 9.20
CA TYR A 468 11.87 -4.84 10.03
C TYR A 468 12.57 -4.94 11.39
N LYS A 469 13.92 -5.01 11.39
CA LYS A 469 14.70 -5.09 12.62
C LYS A 469 14.57 -3.85 13.50
N ALA A 470 14.52 -2.66 12.89
CA ALA A 470 14.27 -1.42 13.62
C ALA A 470 12.88 -1.44 14.27
N TYR A 471 11.84 -1.86 13.50
CA TYR A 471 10.47 -1.98 14.01
C TYR A 471 10.37 -2.92 15.20
N GLN A 472 10.95 -4.12 15.08
CA GLN A 472 10.92 -5.13 16.15
C GLN A 472 11.64 -4.63 17.41
N ARG A 473 12.83 -4.01 17.26
CA ARG A 473 13.56 -3.45 18.40
C ARG A 473 12.80 -2.34 19.10
N ILE A 474 12.19 -1.43 18.33
CA ILE A 474 11.35 -0.38 18.91
C ILE A 474 10.19 -1.01 19.69
N ALA A 475 9.52 -2.03 19.12
CA ALA A 475 8.42 -2.71 19.78
C ALA A 475 8.84 -3.46 21.05
N GLU A 476 10.01 -4.13 21.04
CA GLU A 476 10.52 -4.91 22.18
C GLU A 476 11.04 -4.01 23.30
N ASP A 477 11.81 -2.98 22.97
CA ASP A 477 12.59 -2.20 23.95
C ASP A 477 11.85 -0.93 24.43
N PHE A 478 10.84 -0.44 23.65
CA PHE A 478 10.15 0.83 23.92
C PHE A 478 8.62 0.71 23.90
N GLY A 479 8.09 -0.39 23.40
CA GLY A 479 6.65 -0.63 23.25
C GLY A 479 6.18 -0.55 21.79
N ALA A 480 5.19 -1.38 21.44
CA ALA A 480 4.71 -1.52 20.06
C ALA A 480 4.16 -0.21 19.47
N GLY A 481 3.48 0.59 20.29
CA GLY A 481 2.87 1.85 19.88
C GLY A 481 3.86 2.96 19.55
N GLU A 482 5.11 2.84 20.00
CA GLU A 482 6.17 3.79 19.63
C GLU A 482 6.45 3.76 18.11
N ASN A 483 6.13 2.64 17.43
CA ASN A 483 6.20 2.56 15.97
C ASN A 483 5.13 3.39 15.25
N GLY A 484 4.07 3.81 15.93
CA GLY A 484 2.94 4.52 15.33
C GLY A 484 2.31 5.58 16.22
N PRO A 485 3.04 6.61 16.66
CA PRO A 485 2.47 7.66 17.47
C PRO A 485 1.35 8.39 16.73
N ILE A 486 0.34 8.83 17.48
CA ILE A 486 -0.82 9.56 17.00
C ILE A 486 -0.66 11.03 17.33
N ALA A 487 -0.83 11.92 16.36
CA ALA A 487 -0.84 13.35 16.58
C ALA A 487 -2.29 13.85 16.77
N VAL A 488 -2.59 14.38 17.92
CA VAL A 488 -3.90 15.00 18.22
C VAL A 488 -3.79 16.50 18.09
N VAL A 489 -4.54 17.06 17.16
CA VAL A 489 -4.60 18.50 16.88
C VAL A 489 -5.75 19.10 17.66
N VAL A 490 -5.47 20.13 18.40
CA VAL A 490 -6.41 20.80 19.30
C VAL A 490 -6.62 22.22 18.82
N ASP A 491 -7.83 22.53 18.38
CA ASP A 491 -8.22 23.90 17.99
C ASP A 491 -8.77 24.65 19.20
N LEU A 492 -8.12 25.74 19.54
CA LEU A 492 -8.41 26.56 20.71
C LEU A 492 -9.15 27.84 20.33
N PRO A 493 -10.01 28.38 21.22
CA PRO A 493 -10.64 29.69 21.02
C PRO A 493 -9.62 30.83 20.84
N GLU A 494 -9.93 31.77 19.99
CA GLU A 494 -9.07 32.94 19.77
C GLU A 494 -8.94 33.83 21.02
N GLY A 495 -7.76 34.44 21.23
CA GLY A 495 -7.53 35.46 22.24
C GLY A 495 -7.20 34.97 23.64
N LEU A 496 -6.94 33.67 23.80
CA LEU A 496 -6.49 33.08 25.06
C LEU A 496 -5.10 33.57 25.47
N SER A 497 -4.88 33.75 26.76
CA SER A 497 -3.53 33.89 27.31
C SER A 497 -2.77 32.55 27.18
N LYS A 498 -1.44 32.60 27.27
CA LYS A 498 -0.63 31.37 27.22
C LYS A 498 -0.99 30.38 28.34
N ALA A 499 -1.35 30.89 29.52
CA ALA A 499 -1.75 30.04 30.65
C ALA A 499 -3.11 29.37 30.41
N GLU A 500 -4.12 30.11 29.91
CA GLU A 500 -5.44 29.56 29.58
C GLU A 500 -5.37 28.53 28.44
N ALA A 501 -4.58 28.81 27.38
CA ALA A 501 -4.36 27.86 26.30
C ALA A 501 -3.68 26.59 26.80
N GLN A 502 -2.66 26.71 27.66
CA GLN A 502 -1.98 25.55 28.24
C GLN A 502 -2.90 24.74 29.18
N GLU A 503 -3.76 25.39 29.92
CA GLU A 503 -4.76 24.75 30.81
C GLU A 503 -5.72 23.89 29.96
N LYS A 504 -6.23 24.42 28.85
CA LYS A 504 -7.09 23.65 27.94
C LYS A 504 -6.36 22.46 27.31
N ILE A 505 -5.12 22.64 26.88
CA ILE A 505 -4.27 21.54 26.40
C ILE A 505 -4.10 20.46 27.48
N ASN A 506 -3.91 20.85 28.74
CA ASN A 506 -3.79 19.90 29.84
C ASN A 506 -5.09 19.13 30.08
N VAL A 507 -6.26 19.80 30.03
CA VAL A 507 -7.57 19.13 30.13
C VAL A 507 -7.76 18.08 29.02
N VAL A 508 -7.42 18.45 27.78
CA VAL A 508 -7.47 17.50 26.66
C VAL A 508 -6.49 16.33 26.89
N SER A 509 -5.27 16.62 27.33
CA SER A 509 -4.25 15.59 27.62
C SER A 509 -4.72 14.62 28.70
N ASP A 510 -5.43 15.09 29.74
CA ASP A 510 -6.00 14.22 30.78
C ASP A 510 -7.08 13.29 30.23
N GLN A 511 -7.94 13.79 29.34
CA GLN A 511 -8.96 12.97 28.69
C GLN A 511 -8.37 11.95 27.71
N LEU A 512 -7.28 12.32 27.03
CA LEU A 512 -6.55 11.41 26.16
C LEU A 512 -5.87 10.28 26.98
N ALA A 513 -5.22 10.63 28.08
CA ALA A 513 -4.57 9.65 28.95
C ALA A 513 -5.55 8.69 29.64
N ALA A 514 -6.82 9.06 29.72
CA ALA A 514 -7.87 8.20 30.28
C ALA A 514 -8.47 7.21 29.25
N GLN A 515 -8.09 7.30 27.96
CA GLN A 515 -8.58 6.36 26.94
C GLN A 515 -7.90 4.99 27.09
N GLU A 516 -8.64 3.93 26.71
CA GLU A 516 -8.08 2.59 26.60
C GLU A 516 -6.99 2.57 25.49
N ASP A 517 -5.97 1.72 25.65
CA ASP A 517 -4.84 1.57 24.72
C ASP A 517 -3.91 2.80 24.62
N VAL A 518 -3.88 3.69 25.60
CA VAL A 518 -2.93 4.80 25.69
C VAL A 518 -1.82 4.47 26.68
N ALA A 519 -0.59 4.35 26.17
CA ALA A 519 0.61 4.16 26.98
C ALA A 519 1.13 5.49 27.52
N ASN A 520 1.30 6.49 26.66
CA ASN A 520 1.88 7.77 27.02
C ASN A 520 1.22 8.93 26.27
N VAL A 521 1.11 10.07 26.95
CA VAL A 521 0.69 11.35 26.35
C VAL A 521 1.81 12.37 26.57
N LEU A 522 2.45 12.79 25.47
CA LEU A 522 3.55 13.74 25.54
C LEU A 522 3.04 15.18 25.71
N PRO A 523 3.83 16.09 26.32
CA PRO A 523 3.46 17.46 26.51
C PRO A 523 3.06 18.16 25.21
N GLY A 524 1.87 18.78 25.19
CA GLY A 524 1.36 19.46 24.01
C GLY A 524 2.19 20.69 23.65
N GLN A 525 2.38 20.91 22.34
CA GLN A 525 3.02 22.07 21.76
C GLN A 525 1.95 23.04 21.25
N LEU A 526 2.13 24.33 21.48
CA LEU A 526 1.23 25.39 21.04
C LEU A 526 1.85 26.19 19.91
N THR A 527 1.03 26.61 18.95
CA THR A 527 1.39 27.62 17.95
C THR A 527 1.72 28.97 18.60
N ASP A 528 2.47 29.82 17.90
CA ASP A 528 2.82 31.18 18.40
C ASP A 528 1.57 32.05 18.66
N ASP A 529 0.53 31.91 17.85
CA ASP A 529 -0.75 32.58 17.98
C ASP A 529 -1.68 31.94 19.03
N ARG A 530 -1.32 30.75 19.52
CA ARG A 530 -2.06 29.96 20.53
C ARG A 530 -3.45 29.52 20.07
N ALA A 531 -3.68 29.46 18.77
CA ALA A 531 -4.94 29.01 18.20
C ALA A 531 -4.97 27.51 18.02
N THR A 532 -3.81 26.88 17.89
CA THR A 532 -3.69 25.42 17.66
C THR A 532 -2.66 24.82 18.60
N GLY A 533 -2.98 23.64 19.14
CA GLY A 533 -2.06 22.80 19.90
C GLY A 533 -1.89 21.44 19.25
N VAL A 534 -0.75 20.79 19.46
CA VAL A 534 -0.49 19.42 19.02
C VAL A 534 -0.05 18.59 20.21
N ILE A 535 -0.76 17.50 20.48
CA ILE A 535 -0.46 16.53 21.54
C ILE A 535 -0.09 15.22 20.85
N GLN A 536 1.03 14.62 21.25
CA GLN A 536 1.42 13.30 20.75
C GLN A 536 0.97 12.23 21.74
N VAL A 537 0.21 11.26 21.24
CA VAL A 537 -0.28 10.09 21.99
C VAL A 537 0.43 8.86 21.47
N ILE A 538 0.99 8.08 22.39
CA ILE A 538 1.62 6.81 22.08
C ILE A 538 0.69 5.71 22.55
N PRO A 539 0.16 4.87 21.64
CA PRO A 539 -0.67 3.73 22.02
C PRO A 539 0.13 2.65 22.76
N GLU A 540 -0.55 1.72 23.43
CA GLU A 540 0.06 0.47 23.89
C GLU A 540 0.26 -0.51 22.73
N SER A 541 -0.69 -0.53 21.80
CA SER A 541 -0.71 -1.41 20.62
C SER A 541 0.04 -0.83 19.43
N GLY A 542 0.44 -1.70 18.49
CA GLY A 542 1.11 -1.31 17.26
C GLY A 542 0.19 -0.60 16.25
N PRO A 543 0.76 0.16 15.28
CA PRO A 543 0.00 1.03 14.38
C PRO A 543 -1.00 0.31 13.47
N ALA A 544 -0.82 -0.99 13.21
CA ALA A 544 -1.71 -1.81 12.39
C ALA A 544 -2.69 -2.67 13.21
N GLU A 545 -2.71 -2.54 14.54
CA GLU A 545 -3.57 -3.30 15.42
C GLU A 545 -4.99 -2.71 15.53
N ALA A 546 -5.96 -3.57 15.92
CA ALA A 546 -7.35 -3.14 16.03
C ALA A 546 -7.56 -2.16 17.19
N ALA A 547 -6.80 -2.32 18.28
CA ALA A 547 -6.92 -1.45 19.44
C ALA A 547 -6.51 -0.01 19.08
N THR A 548 -5.45 0.18 18.29
CA THR A 548 -5.06 1.51 17.78
C THR A 548 -6.16 2.13 16.89
N GLU A 549 -6.83 1.34 16.05
CA GLU A 549 -7.96 1.82 15.25
C GLU A 549 -9.14 2.26 16.13
N GLU A 550 -9.46 1.47 17.16
CA GLU A 550 -10.50 1.80 18.14
C GLU A 550 -10.12 3.05 18.96
N LEU A 551 -8.85 3.20 19.34
CA LEU A 551 -8.34 4.40 20.03
C LEU A 551 -8.52 5.66 19.19
N VAL A 552 -8.15 5.64 17.90
CA VAL A 552 -8.36 6.79 17.00
C VAL A 552 -9.84 7.14 16.92
N GLY A 553 -10.73 6.15 16.87
CA GLY A 553 -12.17 6.35 16.92
C GLY A 553 -12.62 7.01 18.23
N SER A 554 -12.16 6.51 19.39
CA SER A 554 -12.52 7.04 20.70
C SER A 554 -12.03 8.50 20.91
N ILE A 555 -10.83 8.83 20.41
CA ILE A 555 -10.31 10.21 20.45
C ILE A 555 -11.22 11.16 19.65
N ARG A 556 -11.68 10.73 18.48
CA ARG A 556 -12.62 11.52 17.67
C ARG A 556 -13.98 11.71 18.35
N ASP A 557 -14.45 10.68 19.07
CA ASP A 557 -15.71 10.74 19.81
C ASP A 557 -15.67 11.70 21.00
N LEU A 558 -14.46 11.99 21.57
CA LEU A 558 -14.30 13.02 22.62
C LEU A 558 -14.68 14.42 22.13
N ASN A 559 -14.66 14.67 20.83
CA ASN A 559 -14.89 16.00 20.27
C ASN A 559 -16.23 16.63 20.72
N GLY A 560 -17.31 15.85 20.77
CA GLY A 560 -18.63 16.34 21.19
C GLY A 560 -18.67 16.84 22.63
N ASP A 561 -17.98 16.17 23.54
CA ASP A 561 -17.89 16.53 24.95
C ASP A 561 -16.96 17.73 25.17
N LEU A 562 -15.80 17.75 24.52
CA LEU A 562 -14.81 18.81 24.59
C LEU A 562 -15.32 20.12 23.98
N GLU A 563 -16.02 20.08 22.86
CA GLU A 563 -16.63 21.25 22.24
C GLU A 563 -17.71 21.87 23.14
N SER A 564 -18.53 21.02 23.79
CA SER A 564 -19.61 21.49 24.66
C SER A 564 -19.14 22.03 26.01
N GLN A 565 -18.05 21.49 26.58
CA GLN A 565 -17.57 21.82 27.92
C GLN A 565 -16.46 22.86 27.92
N GLU A 566 -15.55 22.76 26.95
CA GLU A 566 -14.30 23.51 26.90
C GLU A 566 -14.19 24.47 25.70
N ASP A 567 -15.16 24.45 24.77
CA ASP A 567 -15.09 25.18 23.49
C ASP A 567 -13.79 24.88 22.74
N VAL A 568 -13.45 23.57 22.66
CA VAL A 568 -12.22 23.04 22.04
C VAL A 568 -12.61 21.99 21.02
N HIS A 569 -12.04 22.07 19.82
CA HIS A 569 -12.21 21.04 18.79
C HIS A 569 -10.95 20.19 18.70
N VAL A 570 -11.13 18.87 18.68
CA VAL A 570 -10.05 17.89 18.63
C VAL A 570 -10.16 17.07 17.37
N GLY A 571 -9.07 16.96 16.63
CA GLY A 571 -8.97 16.09 15.47
C GLY A 571 -7.68 15.25 15.50
N VAL A 572 -7.67 14.15 14.75
CA VAL A 572 -6.55 13.21 14.76
C VAL A 572 -5.78 13.33 13.45
N ALA A 573 -4.46 13.50 13.54
CA ALA A 573 -3.53 13.62 12.42
C ALA A 573 -2.37 12.61 12.55
N GLY A 574 -1.45 12.65 11.60
CA GLY A 574 -0.29 11.77 11.56
C GLY A 574 -0.49 10.54 10.67
N THR A 575 0.60 9.81 10.45
CA THR A 575 0.64 8.69 9.50
C THR A 575 -0.29 7.54 9.91
N THR A 576 -0.36 7.22 11.20
CA THR A 576 -1.23 6.16 11.74
C THR A 576 -2.70 6.46 11.47
N ALA A 577 -3.16 7.67 11.81
CA ALA A 577 -4.55 8.07 11.57
C ALA A 577 -4.88 8.17 10.06
N ALA A 578 -3.96 8.68 9.25
CA ALA A 578 -4.12 8.71 7.80
C ALA A 578 -4.27 7.30 7.20
N ASN A 579 -3.49 6.34 7.68
CA ASN A 579 -3.58 4.94 7.27
C ASN A 579 -4.92 4.30 7.64
N ILE A 580 -5.45 4.62 8.83
CA ILE A 580 -6.77 4.17 9.29
C ILE A 580 -7.87 4.77 8.40
N ASP A 581 -7.85 6.10 8.16
CA ASP A 581 -8.84 6.77 7.31
C ASP A 581 -8.87 6.21 5.88
N VAL A 582 -7.69 6.00 5.29
CA VAL A 582 -7.56 5.38 3.98
C VAL A 582 -8.17 3.98 3.97
N SER A 583 -7.88 3.18 4.99
CA SER A 583 -8.36 1.80 5.09
C SER A 583 -9.87 1.72 5.26
N GLN A 584 -10.44 2.57 6.10
CA GLN A 584 -11.89 2.67 6.31
C GLN A 584 -12.61 3.13 5.03
N LEU A 585 -12.12 4.19 4.38
CA LEU A 585 -12.71 4.69 3.14
C LEU A 585 -12.67 3.65 2.02
N LEU A 586 -11.55 2.90 1.90
CA LEU A 586 -11.42 1.82 0.94
C LEU A 586 -12.40 0.69 1.21
N GLY A 587 -12.58 0.32 2.48
CA GLY A 587 -13.55 -0.67 2.93
C GLY A 587 -14.99 -0.27 2.58
N GLU A 588 -15.36 0.99 2.85
CA GLU A 588 -16.69 1.54 2.51
C GLU A 588 -16.96 1.59 1.01
N LYS A 589 -15.96 1.89 0.19
CA LYS A 589 -16.10 2.00 -1.27
C LYS A 589 -16.04 0.64 -2.00
N LEU A 590 -15.50 -0.40 -1.38
CA LEU A 590 -15.35 -1.72 -1.99
C LEU A 590 -16.70 -2.32 -2.46
N PRO A 591 -17.80 -2.31 -1.66
CA PRO A 591 -19.10 -2.84 -2.12
C PRO A 591 -19.68 -2.06 -3.30
N LEU A 592 -19.52 -0.73 -3.31
CA LEU A 592 -19.94 0.11 -4.43
C LEU A 592 -19.21 -0.26 -5.72
N TYR A 593 -17.88 -0.35 -5.64
CA TYR A 593 -17.04 -0.73 -6.77
C TYR A 593 -17.41 -2.12 -7.30
N LEU A 594 -17.53 -3.10 -6.41
CA LEU A 594 -17.94 -4.47 -6.76
C LEU A 594 -19.31 -4.48 -7.47
N GLY A 595 -20.27 -3.74 -6.94
CA GLY A 595 -21.59 -3.61 -7.55
C GLY A 595 -21.56 -3.01 -8.95
N VAL A 596 -20.78 -1.95 -9.17
CA VAL A 596 -20.60 -1.31 -10.48
C VAL A 596 -19.94 -2.26 -11.48
N VAL A 597 -18.86 -2.94 -11.08
CA VAL A 597 -18.17 -3.93 -11.93
C VAL A 597 -19.11 -5.07 -12.31
N MET A 598 -19.86 -5.60 -11.35
CA MET A 598 -20.85 -6.65 -11.61
C MET A 598 -21.96 -6.21 -12.58
N LEU A 599 -22.49 -4.99 -12.40
CA LEU A 599 -23.53 -4.44 -13.28
C LEU A 599 -23.02 -4.26 -14.70
N ILE A 600 -21.86 -3.65 -14.88
CA ILE A 600 -21.26 -3.44 -16.20
C ILE A 600 -20.97 -4.80 -16.87
N SER A 601 -20.43 -5.76 -16.09
CA SER A 601 -20.22 -7.12 -16.56
C SER A 601 -21.51 -7.75 -17.11
N LEU A 602 -22.54 -7.73 -16.29
CA LEU A 602 -23.85 -8.30 -16.66
C LEU A 602 -24.37 -7.68 -17.97
N LEU A 603 -24.29 -6.35 -18.10
CA LEU A 603 -24.72 -5.63 -19.30
C LEU A 603 -23.89 -6.00 -20.55
N LEU A 604 -22.57 -6.05 -20.41
CA LEU A 604 -21.68 -6.41 -21.51
C LEU A 604 -21.91 -7.86 -21.98
N LEU A 605 -22.03 -8.80 -21.01
CA LEU A 605 -22.30 -10.20 -21.34
C LEU A 605 -23.70 -10.41 -21.92
N LEU A 606 -24.72 -9.69 -21.45
CA LEU A 606 -26.04 -9.70 -22.04
C LEU A 606 -26.00 -9.28 -23.51
N MET A 607 -25.25 -8.23 -23.83
CA MET A 607 -25.09 -7.74 -25.20
C MET A 607 -24.35 -8.76 -26.09
N VAL A 608 -23.35 -9.46 -25.55
CA VAL A 608 -22.55 -10.44 -26.30
C VAL A 608 -23.31 -11.76 -26.50
N PHE A 609 -23.90 -12.31 -25.44
CA PHE A 609 -24.50 -13.65 -25.47
C PHE A 609 -25.97 -13.66 -25.87
N ARG A 610 -26.68 -12.53 -25.83
CA ARG A 610 -28.12 -12.42 -26.08
C ARG A 610 -28.93 -13.44 -25.26
N SER A 611 -28.49 -13.74 -24.06
CA SER A 611 -29.08 -14.65 -23.08
C SER A 611 -28.95 -14.03 -21.71
N VAL A 612 -29.95 -14.19 -20.85
CA VAL A 612 -29.91 -13.69 -19.47
C VAL A 612 -29.23 -14.68 -18.53
N LEU A 613 -29.47 -15.98 -18.75
CA LEU A 613 -29.00 -17.03 -17.85
C LEU A 613 -27.46 -17.15 -17.83
N VAL A 614 -26.81 -17.07 -18.99
CA VAL A 614 -25.35 -17.21 -19.12
C VAL A 614 -24.60 -16.09 -18.37
N PRO A 615 -24.94 -14.81 -18.58
CA PRO A 615 -24.32 -13.72 -17.80
C PRO A 615 -24.54 -13.83 -16.30
N VAL A 616 -25.72 -14.21 -15.84
CA VAL A 616 -26.00 -14.36 -14.41
C VAL A 616 -25.13 -15.46 -13.78
N ILE A 617 -25.06 -16.64 -14.39
CA ILE A 617 -24.22 -17.74 -13.90
C ILE A 617 -22.75 -17.33 -13.92
N ALA A 618 -22.31 -16.63 -14.97
CA ALA A 618 -20.96 -16.12 -15.11
C ALA A 618 -20.59 -15.14 -14.01
N THR A 619 -21.44 -14.16 -13.74
CA THR A 619 -21.22 -13.14 -12.72
C THR A 619 -21.23 -13.73 -11.31
N LEU A 620 -22.13 -14.68 -11.02
CA LEU A 620 -22.15 -15.39 -9.75
C LEU A 620 -20.89 -16.26 -9.55
N GLY A 621 -20.44 -16.93 -10.61
CA GLY A 621 -19.20 -17.70 -10.59
C GLY A 621 -17.97 -16.83 -10.34
N PHE A 622 -17.94 -15.65 -10.95
CA PHE A 622 -16.89 -14.64 -10.69
C PHE A 622 -16.92 -14.18 -9.24
N LEU A 623 -18.08 -13.78 -8.72
CA LEU A 623 -18.23 -13.32 -7.35
C LEU A 623 -17.72 -14.36 -6.35
N LEU A 624 -18.14 -15.61 -6.53
CA LEU A 624 -17.70 -16.71 -5.67
C LEU A 624 -16.19 -16.93 -5.76
N SER A 625 -15.60 -16.83 -6.95
CA SER A 625 -14.15 -16.94 -7.13
C SER A 625 -13.39 -15.78 -6.49
N ALA A 626 -13.91 -14.56 -6.61
CA ALA A 626 -13.31 -13.37 -5.97
C ALA A 626 -13.34 -13.48 -4.44
N LEU A 627 -14.49 -13.88 -3.87
CA LEU A 627 -14.62 -14.10 -2.43
C LEU A 627 -13.73 -15.24 -1.93
N ALA A 628 -13.61 -16.35 -2.68
CA ALA A 628 -12.71 -17.44 -2.35
C ALA A 628 -11.24 -17.02 -2.39
N SER A 629 -10.86 -16.20 -3.36
CA SER A 629 -9.50 -15.66 -3.46
C SER A 629 -9.19 -14.71 -2.30
N LEU A 630 -10.12 -13.79 -1.96
CA LEU A 630 -10.00 -12.93 -0.78
C LEU A 630 -9.92 -13.73 0.51
N GLY A 631 -10.76 -14.76 0.66
CA GLY A 631 -10.72 -15.63 1.83
C GLY A 631 -9.41 -16.41 1.96
N ALA A 632 -8.84 -16.86 0.83
CA ALA A 632 -7.52 -17.50 0.86
C ALA A 632 -6.41 -16.53 1.29
N VAL A 633 -6.47 -15.27 0.84
CA VAL A 633 -5.55 -14.21 1.27
C VAL A 633 -5.69 -13.97 2.77
N VAL A 634 -6.92 -13.81 3.28
CA VAL A 634 -7.17 -13.65 4.73
C VAL A 634 -6.65 -14.84 5.54
N ALA A 635 -6.91 -16.07 5.07
CA ALA A 635 -6.46 -17.28 5.76
C ALA A 635 -4.93 -17.34 5.89
N VAL A 636 -4.18 -16.91 4.86
CA VAL A 636 -2.71 -16.94 4.87
C VAL A 636 -2.12 -15.73 5.58
N TYR A 637 -2.52 -14.53 5.21
CA TYR A 637 -1.85 -13.29 5.65
C TYR A 637 -2.40 -12.72 6.96
N GLN A 638 -3.69 -12.94 7.26
CA GLN A 638 -4.30 -12.44 8.50
C GLN A 638 -4.41 -13.52 9.59
N TRP A 639 -4.69 -14.79 9.20
CA TRP A 639 -4.78 -15.91 10.15
C TRP A 639 -3.48 -16.73 10.26
N GLY A 640 -2.49 -16.50 9.38
CA GLY A 640 -1.20 -17.19 9.40
C GLY A 640 -1.23 -18.65 8.90
N TRP A 641 -2.32 -19.11 8.24
CA TRP A 641 -2.41 -20.49 7.77
C TRP A 641 -1.38 -20.79 6.68
N GLY A 642 -0.40 -21.61 7.01
CA GLY A 642 0.69 -21.93 6.09
C GLY A 642 1.64 -20.76 5.83
N GLY A 643 1.67 -19.74 6.70
CA GLY A 643 2.47 -18.53 6.56
C GLY A 643 3.94 -18.78 6.22
N ALA A 644 4.56 -19.78 6.85
CA ALA A 644 5.95 -20.17 6.57
C ALA A 644 6.24 -20.55 5.10
N LEU A 645 5.22 -21.00 4.33
CA LEU A 645 5.38 -21.30 2.89
C LEU A 645 5.35 -20.02 2.04
N PHE A 646 4.75 -18.95 2.56
CA PHE A 646 4.54 -17.68 1.87
C PHE A 646 5.40 -16.55 2.43
N GLY A 647 6.30 -16.86 3.39
CA GLY A 647 7.16 -15.85 4.03
C GLY A 647 6.40 -14.90 4.95
N VAL A 648 5.24 -15.33 5.49
CA VAL A 648 4.45 -14.54 6.45
C VAL A 648 4.92 -14.93 7.86
N HIS A 649 5.59 -13.99 8.52
CA HIS A 649 6.12 -14.16 9.88
C HIS A 649 5.15 -13.57 10.90
N ASP A 650 4.69 -12.35 10.67
CA ASP A 650 3.70 -11.66 11.49
C ASP A 650 2.37 -11.51 10.73
N PRO A 651 1.34 -12.30 11.09
CA PRO A 651 0.02 -12.13 10.50
C PRO A 651 -0.59 -10.77 10.85
N GLY A 652 -1.01 -10.02 9.84
CA GLY A 652 -1.52 -8.67 9.99
C GLY A 652 -2.76 -8.38 9.13
N PRO A 653 -3.24 -7.12 9.10
CA PRO A 653 -4.36 -6.72 8.25
C PRO A 653 -4.00 -6.87 6.76
N ILE A 654 -5.02 -7.03 5.94
CA ILE A 654 -4.87 -7.12 4.49
C ILE A 654 -4.66 -5.71 3.92
N LEU A 655 -3.67 -5.58 3.03
CA LEU A 655 -3.39 -4.33 2.32
C LEU A 655 -4.66 -3.70 1.75
N SER A 656 -4.99 -2.50 2.18
CA SER A 656 -6.32 -1.86 2.03
C SER A 656 -6.82 -1.77 0.58
N PHE A 657 -5.94 -1.49 -0.38
CA PHE A 657 -6.32 -1.39 -1.80
C PHE A 657 -6.28 -2.75 -2.53
N LEU A 658 -5.71 -3.81 -1.93
CA LEU A 658 -5.59 -5.13 -2.55
C LEU A 658 -6.94 -5.74 -2.94
N PRO A 659 -7.98 -5.76 -2.10
CA PRO A 659 -9.27 -6.33 -2.48
C PRO A 659 -9.88 -5.64 -3.69
N THR A 660 -9.80 -4.32 -3.74
CA THR A 660 -10.33 -3.51 -4.83
C THR A 660 -9.60 -3.78 -6.15
N LEU A 661 -8.26 -3.81 -6.12
CA LEU A 661 -7.45 -4.16 -7.29
C LEU A 661 -7.66 -5.61 -7.73
N MET A 662 -7.70 -6.54 -6.77
CA MET A 662 -7.87 -7.96 -7.03
C MET A 662 -9.22 -8.25 -7.71
N VAL A 663 -10.30 -7.59 -7.28
CA VAL A 663 -11.62 -7.68 -7.94
C VAL A 663 -11.51 -7.23 -9.39
N GLY A 664 -10.87 -6.10 -9.67
CA GLY A 664 -10.68 -5.58 -11.04
C GLY A 664 -9.88 -6.52 -11.95
N ILE A 665 -8.77 -7.04 -11.44
CA ILE A 665 -7.88 -7.96 -12.17
C ILE A 665 -8.56 -9.31 -12.40
N LEU A 666 -9.11 -9.91 -11.35
CA LEU A 666 -9.81 -11.21 -11.43
C LEU A 666 -11.02 -11.13 -12.36
N PHE A 667 -11.75 -10.01 -12.31
CA PHE A 667 -12.86 -9.79 -13.22
C PHE A 667 -12.41 -9.85 -14.69
N GLY A 668 -11.35 -9.11 -15.01
CA GLY A 668 -10.77 -9.13 -16.35
C GLY A 668 -10.39 -10.53 -16.81
N LEU A 669 -9.58 -11.23 -16.01
CA LEU A 669 -9.09 -12.57 -16.34
C LEU A 669 -10.21 -13.63 -16.39
N ALA A 670 -11.20 -13.57 -15.49
CA ALA A 670 -12.29 -14.54 -15.47
C ALA A 670 -13.22 -14.40 -16.67
N MET A 671 -13.46 -13.17 -17.14
CA MET A 671 -14.36 -12.90 -18.24
C MET A 671 -13.77 -13.22 -19.62
N ASP A 672 -12.45 -13.26 -19.75
CA ASP A 672 -11.74 -13.54 -21.02
C ASP A 672 -11.99 -14.96 -21.52
N TYR A 673 -12.09 -15.93 -20.61
CA TYR A 673 -12.26 -17.35 -20.95
C TYR A 673 -13.71 -17.77 -21.18
N GLN A 674 -14.69 -17.03 -20.72
CA GLN A 674 -16.12 -17.39 -20.85
C GLN A 674 -16.61 -17.39 -22.31
N PRO A 675 -16.33 -16.37 -23.16
CA PRO A 675 -16.72 -16.39 -24.55
C PRO A 675 -16.08 -17.56 -25.32
N VAL A 676 -14.85 -17.92 -24.97
CA VAL A 676 -14.11 -19.01 -25.61
C VAL A 676 -14.72 -20.36 -25.26
N SER A 677 -15.04 -20.60 -24.00
CA SER A 677 -15.68 -21.83 -23.52
C SER A 677 -17.05 -22.03 -24.17
N TYR A 678 -17.85 -20.97 -24.30
CA TYR A 678 -19.17 -21.04 -24.93
C TYR A 678 -19.09 -21.39 -26.43
N THR A 679 -18.14 -20.82 -27.17
CA THR A 679 -17.96 -21.13 -28.60
C THR A 679 -17.52 -22.57 -28.82
N HIS A 680 -16.71 -23.16 -27.90
CA HIS A 680 -16.32 -24.55 -27.96
C HIS A 680 -17.44 -25.55 -27.61
N LEU A 681 -18.33 -25.19 -26.70
CA LEU A 681 -19.47 -26.03 -26.27
C LEU A 681 -20.66 -26.00 -27.22
N THR A 682 -20.93 -24.86 -27.90
CA THR A 682 -22.10 -24.72 -28.76
C THR A 682 -21.88 -25.16 -30.20
N LEU A 683 -20.64 -25.12 -30.72
CA LEU A 683 -20.34 -25.58 -32.10
C LEU A 683 -20.61 -27.08 -32.34
N PRO A 684 -20.31 -28.02 -31.42
CA PRO A 684 -20.62 -29.43 -31.58
C PRO A 684 -22.14 -29.71 -31.58
N THR A 685 -22.89 -29.02 -30.72
CA THR A 685 -24.37 -29.22 -30.61
C THR A 685 -25.12 -28.72 -31.83
N THR A 686 -24.72 -27.62 -32.44
CA THR A 686 -25.31 -27.14 -33.68
C THR A 686 -25.00 -28.05 -34.89
N ARG A 687 -23.81 -28.68 -34.91
CA ARG A 687 -23.50 -29.67 -35.93
C ARG A 687 -24.29 -30.97 -35.78
N LEU A 688 -24.59 -31.40 -34.58
CA LEU A 688 -25.45 -32.56 -34.30
C LEU A 688 -26.88 -32.27 -34.69
N VAL A 689 -27.41 -31.09 -34.37
CA VAL A 689 -28.77 -30.69 -34.75
C VAL A 689 -28.92 -30.54 -36.27
N CYS A 690 -27.89 -30.03 -36.97
CA CYS A 690 -27.92 -29.98 -38.45
C CYS A 690 -27.80 -31.36 -39.11
N ARG A 691 -27.10 -32.35 -38.52
CA ARG A 691 -27.04 -33.73 -39.04
C ARG A 691 -28.38 -34.46 -38.89
N TYR A 692 -29.16 -34.18 -37.86
CA TYR A 692 -30.49 -34.79 -37.68
C TYR A 692 -31.58 -34.16 -38.54
N ARG A 693 -31.38 -32.93 -39.04
CA ARG A 693 -32.40 -32.22 -39.87
C ARG A 693 -32.26 -32.48 -41.39
N TRP A 694 -31.20 -33.17 -41.85
CA TRP A 694 -30.98 -33.44 -43.25
C TRP A 694 -30.77 -34.97 -43.48
N SER A 695 -31.67 -35.77 -42.97
CA SER A 695 -31.89 -37.13 -43.45
C SER A 695 -33.08 -37.06 -44.42
N PRO A 696 -32.90 -37.27 -45.74
CA PRO A 696 -34.07 -37.39 -46.61
C PRO A 696 -34.79 -38.68 -46.24
N CYS A 697 -36.07 -38.58 -46.03
CA CYS A 697 -36.95 -39.75 -46.01
C CYS A 697 -36.87 -40.46 -47.37
N HIS A 698 -36.35 -41.67 -47.38
CA HIS A 698 -36.71 -42.75 -48.27
C HIS A 698 -36.99 -43.98 -47.43
#